data_86bed9e7960111deab3b86fad8d6367d
#
_entry.id   86bed9e7960111deab3b86fad8d6367d
#
_cell.length_a   1.000
_cell.length_b   1.000
_cell.length_c   1.000
_cell.angle_alpha   90.00
_cell.angle_beta   90.00
_cell.angle_gamma   90.00
#
_symmetry.space_group_name_H-M   'P 1'
#
loop_
_entity.id
_entity.type
_entity.pdbx_description
1 polymer ?
#
loop_
_entity_poly.entity_id
_entity_poly.type
_entity_poly.pdbx_seq_one_letter_code
_entity_poly.pdbx_strand_id
1 'polypeptide(L)'
;MDRRNFGKLLAGTVTAAGIPLASVAEERTRSVAEGEPALHGRNSAVTKTAPRGNNPWELVILDAVPPHISETGGMAAADVDGDGKTEVVIIGVGAIVWYRPSTAEKGIVSLGRYGVGVALEDIDGDGRKEIITGRTIPDSSGGPEKWILCWYKSGANLNDPWTEYILDSETAGHAHDMIFGDLDGDGKRELVANARYCDRPGLFAYKIPADPKRPWKKQMVQTGLTAEGTSVGDLDGDGREEIVSGPYWFSAPKAGAFSGQPWKTHSLAPGFRELCRTAIIDVNGDGHQDVVIVEDEYPDGRLAWFENRIKAVPEHPWIEHPLDAPLNFSHSLRAWRDDKTKQMHIMAGEMNAGGWNAPYNWEARLIDYSTEDGGKSWQSNLIYEGEGTHEAVRADLDGSGTHVIFGHAAQVVNKTENIGWLQMFRPQGKPSVFAHYSHKFVDRQKPYTGIDIHAVDIDGDGLQDIVCGAWWYKNPTWERHPIPGIGQIIAAYDLDEDGRKELIGIKAKPGAEDYESALTSDLVWLKPIDITKDLWEEHAIGSGDGDWPHGNTLGPLLPGGRLALVCGYHDHSHSPPQIFETPDDLTQLWAKRVIADIPYGEEMIAYDLDGDGKLDIVAGPYFLENLGDGRFEPHLLIDPKYAQFENQNAISRIAIMDVNGDGRPDILFTVEDVDWNDNVRKAFFAPVGWLENTGSPRDRMFNLHFIDRVRSPHSIGIGDIDGDGETEVVVGEHDPFHPYRSKCRLYIYKKADPKGITWSRFPIDNRFEHHDGAKVVELSPGKISIISHGWMEQSYVHVWQQG
;
A
#
# COMPACT_ATOMS: atom_id res chain seq x y z
N MET A 1 -19.30 -25.75 14.39
CA MET A 1 -18.60 -25.38 15.65
C MET A 1 -18.74 -23.88 15.80
N ASP A 2 -19.10 -23.41 16.98
CA ASP A 2 -19.39 -22.01 17.24
C ASP A 2 -18.18 -21.14 16.89
N ARG A 3 -18.37 -20.07 16.10
CA ARG A 3 -17.35 -19.09 15.66
C ARG A 3 -16.46 -18.54 16.79
N ARG A 4 -16.80 -18.75 18.04
CA ARG A 4 -16.08 -18.28 19.23
C ARG A 4 -14.91 -19.15 19.70
N ASN A 5 -14.67 -20.32 19.11
CA ASN A 5 -13.67 -21.26 19.61
C ASN A 5 -12.47 -21.53 18.71
N PHE A 6 -12.44 -20.99 17.48
CA PHE A 6 -11.33 -21.24 16.54
C PHE A 6 -10.15 -20.29 16.73
N GLY A 7 -10.38 -19.11 17.28
CA GLY A 7 -9.31 -18.11 17.53
C GLY A 7 -8.33 -18.44 18.67
N LYS A 8 -8.43 -19.63 19.29
CA LYS A 8 -7.58 -20.00 20.43
C LYS A 8 -6.55 -21.09 20.14
N LEU A 9 -6.49 -21.61 18.94
CA LEU A 9 -5.61 -22.78 18.66
C LEU A 9 -4.36 -22.46 17.82
N LEU A 10 -4.16 -21.24 17.34
CA LEU A 10 -2.95 -20.82 16.60
C LEU A 10 -2.16 -19.71 17.29
N ALA A 11 -2.50 -19.38 18.54
CA ALA A 11 -1.62 -18.62 19.42
C ALA A 11 -0.57 -19.55 20.06
N GLY A 12 0.20 -20.22 19.25
CA GLY A 12 1.38 -20.99 19.62
C GLY A 12 2.58 -20.06 19.63
N THR A 13 2.67 -19.28 20.72
CA THR A 13 3.90 -18.75 21.34
C THR A 13 5.15 -18.70 20.47
N VAL A 14 5.37 -17.59 19.79
CA VAL A 14 6.67 -16.94 19.87
C VAL A 14 6.48 -15.73 20.80
N THR A 15 6.74 -15.90 22.07
CA THR A 15 6.92 -14.80 22.99
C THR A 15 8.22 -14.09 22.65
N ALA A 16 8.19 -13.21 21.65
CA ALA A 16 9.10 -12.09 21.65
C ALA A 16 8.66 -11.22 22.82
N ALA A 17 9.52 -11.08 23.83
CA ALA A 17 9.32 -10.13 24.90
C ALA A 17 9.26 -8.74 24.27
N GLY A 18 8.04 -8.28 23.98
CA GLY A 18 7.79 -6.93 23.57
C GLY A 18 8.09 -6.02 24.74
N ILE A 19 9.12 -5.23 24.62
CA ILE A 19 9.27 -4.04 25.46
C ILE A 19 8.10 -3.13 25.04
N PRO A 20 7.20 -2.75 25.98
CA PRO A 20 6.12 -1.87 25.61
C PRO A 20 6.69 -0.50 25.23
N LEU A 21 6.55 -0.10 23.99
CA LEU A 21 6.79 1.25 23.47
C LEU A 21 5.84 2.32 24.05
N ALA A 22 4.99 1.95 24.98
CA ALA A 22 3.86 2.75 25.45
C ALA A 22 4.06 3.43 26.82
N SER A 23 5.25 3.79 27.23
CA SER A 23 5.38 4.44 28.56
C SER A 23 6.42 5.56 28.71
N VAL A 24 6.82 6.24 27.65
CA VAL A 24 7.78 7.36 27.76
C VAL A 24 7.20 8.73 27.35
N ALA A 25 5.90 8.83 27.16
CA ALA A 25 5.27 10.12 26.81
C ALA A 25 4.92 11.00 28.04
N GLU A 26 5.18 10.56 29.27
CA GLU A 26 4.96 11.42 30.43
C GLU A 26 6.21 11.47 31.30
N GLU A 27 6.60 12.70 31.62
CA GLU A 27 7.65 13.15 32.55
C GLU A 27 9.11 13.03 32.06
N ARG A 28 9.58 14.11 31.47
CA ARG A 28 10.84 14.78 31.86
C ARG A 28 11.08 16.07 31.11
N THR A 29 10.36 17.12 31.44
CA THR A 29 10.89 18.48 31.28
C THR A 29 12.06 18.65 32.25
N ARG A 30 13.26 18.47 31.80
CA ARG A 30 14.45 18.98 32.49
C ARG A 30 15.20 19.94 31.56
N SER A 31 15.23 21.18 31.97
CA SER A 31 15.88 22.35 31.41
C SER A 31 17.25 22.06 30.84
N VAL A 32 17.35 22.16 29.53
CA VAL A 32 18.59 22.54 28.84
C VAL A 32 18.57 24.05 28.71
N ALA A 33 19.73 24.68 28.86
CA ALA A 33 19.92 26.11 28.97
C ALA A 33 19.02 26.93 28.05
N GLU A 34 18.32 27.92 28.62
CA GLU A 34 17.57 28.93 27.87
C GLU A 34 18.52 29.69 26.94
N GLY A 35 18.51 29.32 25.65
CA GLY A 35 19.07 30.14 24.59
C GLY A 35 18.07 31.24 24.23
N GLU A 36 18.55 32.43 23.90
CA GLU A 36 17.69 33.50 23.40
C GLU A 36 16.91 33.04 22.15
N PRO A 37 15.62 33.42 21.97
CA PRO A 37 14.82 32.99 20.83
C PRO A 37 15.39 33.46 19.50
N ALA A 38 15.32 32.62 18.46
CA ALA A 38 15.64 33.01 17.10
C ALA A 38 14.80 34.23 16.66
N LEU A 39 15.40 35.11 15.87
CA LEU A 39 14.68 36.22 15.26
C LEU A 39 13.66 35.67 14.25
N HIS A 40 12.37 36.00 14.41
CA HIS A 40 11.35 35.64 13.44
C HIS A 40 11.54 36.44 12.14
N GLY A 41 11.71 35.74 11.02
CA GLY A 41 11.64 36.30 9.68
C GLY A 41 10.20 36.64 9.27
N ARG A 42 10.01 37.23 8.11
CA ARG A 42 8.67 37.37 7.53
C ARG A 42 8.16 35.99 7.11
N ASN A 43 6.88 35.69 7.42
CA ASN A 43 6.25 34.46 6.94
C ASN A 43 6.40 34.35 5.44
N SER A 44 6.96 33.23 4.96
CA SER A 44 7.02 32.91 3.55
C SER A 44 5.59 32.68 3.05
N ALA A 45 5.20 33.35 1.96
CA ALA A 45 3.88 33.16 1.38
C ALA A 45 3.87 31.83 0.61
N VAL A 46 3.04 30.87 1.06
CA VAL A 46 2.79 29.63 0.33
C VAL A 46 1.54 29.80 -0.54
N THR A 47 1.69 29.61 -1.85
CA THR A 47 0.55 29.61 -2.77
C THR A 47 -0.05 28.22 -2.87
N LYS A 48 -1.39 28.15 -2.88
CA LYS A 48 -2.14 26.89 -2.82
C LYS A 48 -1.84 25.93 -3.97
N THR A 49 -1.88 24.63 -3.63
CA THR A 49 -1.76 23.44 -4.47
C THR A 49 -2.56 23.46 -5.77
N ALA A 50 -2.03 22.84 -6.81
CA ALA A 50 -2.77 22.46 -8.01
C ALA A 50 -3.98 21.55 -7.66
N PRO A 51 -5.10 21.66 -8.40
CA PRO A 51 -6.25 20.77 -8.19
C PRO A 51 -5.87 19.29 -8.35
N ARG A 52 -6.53 18.41 -7.58
CA ARG A 52 -6.30 16.95 -7.55
C ARG A 52 -6.26 16.24 -8.92
N GLY A 53 -6.76 16.81 -9.98
CA GLY A 53 -6.76 16.25 -11.35
C GLY A 53 -5.50 16.49 -12.18
N ASN A 54 -4.52 17.23 -11.68
CA ASN A 54 -3.31 17.60 -12.45
C ASN A 54 -2.02 17.11 -11.82
N ASN A 55 -2.06 16.02 -11.04
CA ASN A 55 -0.85 15.48 -10.41
C ASN A 55 0.08 14.89 -11.49
N PRO A 56 1.29 15.45 -11.71
CA PRO A 56 2.24 14.95 -12.68
C PRO A 56 3.06 13.76 -12.16
N TRP A 57 2.70 13.20 -11.02
CA TRP A 57 3.40 12.07 -10.40
C TRP A 57 2.58 10.79 -10.54
N GLU A 58 3.28 9.71 -10.82
CA GLU A 58 2.77 8.36 -10.87
C GLU A 58 3.29 7.60 -9.65
N LEU A 59 2.40 6.91 -8.96
CA LEU A 59 2.75 5.99 -7.89
C LEU A 59 2.90 4.58 -8.47
N VAL A 60 4.08 4.00 -8.33
CA VAL A 60 4.39 2.60 -8.67
C VAL A 60 4.59 1.80 -7.38
N ILE A 61 3.85 0.73 -7.20
CA ILE A 61 4.07 -0.24 -6.13
C ILE A 61 5.19 -1.18 -6.58
N LEU A 62 6.33 -1.10 -5.93
CA LEU A 62 7.49 -1.95 -6.23
C LEU A 62 7.42 -3.28 -5.50
N ASP A 63 6.93 -3.28 -4.27
CA ASP A 63 6.69 -4.49 -3.49
C ASP A 63 5.64 -4.24 -2.41
N ALA A 64 4.52 -4.93 -2.49
CA ALA A 64 3.44 -4.81 -1.51
C ALA A 64 3.70 -5.63 -0.23
N VAL A 65 4.58 -6.62 -0.30
CA VAL A 65 4.93 -7.51 0.82
C VAL A 65 6.42 -7.80 0.78
N PRO A 66 7.27 -6.91 1.30
CA PRO A 66 8.71 -7.12 1.35
C PRO A 66 9.07 -8.45 2.02
N PRO A 67 9.93 -9.29 1.39
CA PRO A 67 10.19 -10.62 1.87
C PRO A 67 10.83 -10.61 3.27
N HIS A 68 10.29 -11.42 4.18
CA HIS A 68 10.73 -11.59 5.56
C HIS A 68 10.65 -10.34 6.46
N ILE A 69 10.18 -9.20 5.97
CA ILE A 69 10.04 -7.99 6.79
C ILE A 69 8.62 -7.96 7.36
N SER A 70 8.50 -8.04 8.68
CA SER A 70 7.23 -7.90 9.40
C SER A 70 6.99 -6.46 9.90
N GLU A 71 8.05 -5.65 9.96
CA GLU A 71 8.01 -4.25 10.38
C GLU A 71 9.13 -3.53 9.65
N THR A 72 8.78 -2.56 8.80
CA THR A 72 9.78 -1.76 8.08
C THR A 72 10.39 -0.71 9.02
N GLY A 73 11.71 -0.57 8.97
CA GLY A 73 12.46 0.44 9.69
C GLY A 73 12.92 1.57 8.78
N GLY A 74 14.14 1.48 8.28
CA GLY A 74 14.76 2.50 7.45
C GLY A 74 14.91 2.14 5.98
N MET A 75 15.20 3.15 5.17
CA MET A 75 15.43 3.02 3.74
C MET A 75 16.59 3.90 3.27
N ALA A 76 17.39 3.38 2.34
CA ALA A 76 18.40 4.14 1.63
C ALA A 76 18.42 3.75 0.14
N ALA A 77 18.83 4.66 -0.73
CA ALA A 77 18.91 4.41 -2.18
C ALA A 77 20.21 4.99 -2.76
N ALA A 78 20.92 4.15 -3.50
CA ALA A 78 22.14 4.51 -4.24
C ALA A 78 22.48 3.41 -5.25
N ASP A 79 23.39 3.69 -6.17
CA ASP A 79 24.10 2.67 -6.96
C ASP A 79 25.01 1.88 -6.00
N VAL A 80 24.61 0.68 -5.63
CA VAL A 80 25.31 -0.15 -4.63
C VAL A 80 26.44 -0.96 -5.25
N ASP A 81 26.26 -1.48 -6.46
CA ASP A 81 27.28 -2.35 -7.10
C ASP A 81 28.12 -1.66 -8.16
N GLY A 82 27.88 -0.36 -8.41
CA GLY A 82 28.67 0.45 -9.32
C GLY A 82 28.31 0.25 -10.80
N ASP A 83 27.12 -0.30 -11.10
CA ASP A 83 26.65 -0.54 -12.48
C ASP A 83 25.92 0.66 -13.11
N GLY A 84 25.75 1.75 -12.38
CA GLY A 84 25.07 2.97 -12.80
C GLY A 84 23.56 2.95 -12.59
N LYS A 85 23.00 1.92 -11.98
CA LYS A 85 21.58 1.83 -11.61
C LYS A 85 21.44 1.95 -10.10
N THR A 86 20.32 2.54 -9.70
CA THR A 86 20.04 2.68 -8.26
C THR A 86 19.40 1.42 -7.69
N GLU A 87 19.97 0.94 -6.58
CA GLU A 87 19.32 0.02 -5.67
C GLU A 87 18.66 0.79 -4.54
N VAL A 88 17.54 0.23 -4.07
CA VAL A 88 16.85 0.64 -2.84
C VAL A 88 17.05 -0.45 -1.80
N VAL A 89 17.58 -0.09 -0.64
CA VAL A 89 17.76 -0.98 0.49
C VAL A 89 16.74 -0.63 1.55
N ILE A 90 15.92 -1.60 1.96
CA ILE A 90 15.03 -1.48 3.11
C ILE A 90 15.46 -2.43 4.21
N ILE A 91 15.32 -1.98 5.45
CA ILE A 91 15.66 -2.75 6.64
C ILE A 91 14.47 -2.80 7.58
N GLY A 92 14.41 -3.82 8.42
CA GLY A 92 13.36 -3.93 9.42
C GLY A 92 13.44 -5.19 10.27
N VAL A 93 12.35 -5.48 10.97
CA VAL A 93 12.24 -6.72 11.72
C VAL A 93 12.05 -7.88 10.75
N GLY A 94 13.06 -8.72 10.66
CA GLY A 94 13.10 -9.92 9.81
C GLY A 94 14.21 -9.94 8.79
N ALA A 95 14.51 -8.83 8.08
CA ALA A 95 15.52 -8.84 7.02
C ALA A 95 16.11 -7.45 6.69
N ILE A 96 17.20 -7.49 5.92
CA ILE A 96 17.62 -6.44 4.99
C ILE A 96 17.34 -6.96 3.59
N VAL A 97 16.65 -6.15 2.77
CA VAL A 97 16.30 -6.49 1.38
C VAL A 97 16.78 -5.37 0.46
N TRP A 98 17.39 -5.73 -0.65
CA TRP A 98 17.72 -4.79 -1.73
C TRP A 98 16.77 -4.98 -2.91
N TYR A 99 16.49 -3.89 -3.61
CA TYR A 99 15.65 -3.85 -4.82
C TYR A 99 16.37 -3.08 -5.90
N ARG A 100 16.28 -3.55 -7.15
CA ARG A 100 16.70 -2.81 -8.36
C ARG A 100 15.45 -2.46 -9.17
N PRO A 101 14.87 -1.26 -8.99
CA PRO A 101 13.58 -0.90 -9.60
C PRO A 101 13.59 -0.95 -11.13
N SER A 102 14.74 -0.69 -11.77
CA SER A 102 14.88 -0.71 -13.23
C SER A 102 14.71 -2.09 -13.86
N THR A 103 14.87 -3.17 -13.10
CA THR A 103 14.75 -4.56 -13.57
C THR A 103 13.76 -5.40 -12.77
N ALA A 104 13.14 -4.82 -11.74
CA ALA A 104 12.30 -5.50 -10.76
C ALA A 104 12.99 -6.66 -10.01
N GLU A 105 14.34 -6.66 -9.99
CA GLU A 105 15.12 -7.64 -9.22
C GLU A 105 15.13 -7.25 -7.75
N LYS A 106 15.19 -8.26 -6.89
CA LYS A 106 15.33 -8.09 -5.45
C LYS A 106 16.07 -9.27 -4.82
N GLY A 107 16.70 -9.05 -3.66
CA GLY A 107 17.38 -10.11 -2.93
C GLY A 107 17.53 -9.79 -1.45
N ILE A 108 17.79 -10.85 -0.68
CA ILE A 108 17.99 -10.76 0.76
C ILE A 108 19.48 -10.60 1.06
N VAL A 109 19.82 -9.54 1.78
CA VAL A 109 21.19 -9.32 2.28
C VAL A 109 21.45 -10.16 3.52
N SER A 110 20.54 -10.10 4.49
CA SER A 110 20.67 -10.80 5.76
C SER A 110 19.32 -10.91 6.48
N LEU A 111 19.17 -11.98 7.25
CA LEU A 111 18.03 -12.17 8.13
C LEU A 111 18.37 -11.72 9.56
N GLY A 112 17.46 -11.05 10.25
CA GLY A 112 17.67 -10.58 11.60
C GLY A 112 16.68 -9.49 12.01
N ARG A 113 16.88 -8.92 13.19
CA ARG A 113 16.13 -7.76 13.66
C ARG A 113 17.00 -6.52 13.57
N TYR A 114 16.60 -5.60 12.71
CA TYR A 114 17.29 -4.36 12.40
C TYR A 114 16.56 -3.17 13.00
N GLY A 115 17.29 -2.05 13.19
CA GLY A 115 16.74 -0.78 13.65
C GLY A 115 16.11 0.03 12.51
N VAL A 116 16.09 1.35 12.69
CA VAL A 116 15.57 2.29 11.69
C VAL A 116 16.72 2.85 10.84
N GLY A 117 17.88 3.11 11.43
CA GLY A 117 19.01 3.74 10.74
C GLY A 117 19.68 2.81 9.74
N VAL A 118 19.83 3.33 8.50
CA VAL A 118 20.60 2.67 7.42
C VAL A 118 21.34 3.74 6.61
N ALA A 119 22.58 3.46 6.25
CA ALA A 119 23.38 4.30 5.36
C ALA A 119 24.09 3.44 4.30
N LEU A 120 24.37 4.04 3.15
CA LEU A 120 25.10 3.44 2.04
C LEU A 120 26.36 4.28 1.75
N GLU A 121 27.54 3.69 1.90
CA GLU A 121 28.81 4.39 1.66
C GLU A 121 29.86 3.39 1.15
N ASP A 122 30.78 3.84 0.29
CA ASP A 122 31.96 3.06 -0.10
C ASP A 122 33.01 3.16 1.02
N ILE A 123 32.95 2.22 1.97
CA ILE A 123 33.77 2.25 3.19
C ILE A 123 35.21 1.81 2.93
N ASP A 124 35.42 0.88 2.00
CA ASP A 124 36.75 0.30 1.74
C ASP A 124 37.40 0.79 0.45
N GLY A 125 36.73 1.70 -0.30
CA GLY A 125 37.26 2.39 -1.46
C GLY A 125 37.31 1.50 -2.71
N ASP A 126 36.49 0.48 -2.82
CA ASP A 126 36.47 -0.41 -3.99
C ASP A 126 35.51 0.04 -5.10
N GLY A 127 34.77 1.17 -4.88
CA GLY A 127 33.82 1.75 -5.80
C GLY A 127 32.40 1.19 -5.67
N ARG A 128 32.16 0.31 -4.74
CA ARG A 128 30.83 -0.26 -4.39
C ARG A 128 30.42 0.23 -3.00
N LYS A 129 29.13 0.32 -2.76
CA LYS A 129 28.67 0.81 -1.46
C LYS A 129 28.31 -0.34 -0.52
N GLU A 130 28.79 -0.24 0.69
CA GLU A 130 28.40 -1.10 1.78
C GLU A 130 27.12 -0.59 2.45
N ILE A 131 26.37 -1.52 3.08
CA ILE A 131 25.19 -1.22 3.88
C ILE A 131 25.61 -1.16 5.35
N ILE A 132 25.37 -0.04 5.99
CA ILE A 132 25.68 0.18 7.41
C ILE A 132 24.37 0.28 8.17
N THR A 133 24.23 -0.49 9.27
CA THR A 133 23.00 -0.50 10.09
C THR A 133 23.26 -1.01 11.51
N GLY A 134 22.24 -0.87 12.36
CA GLY A 134 22.18 -1.50 13.69
C GLY A 134 21.27 -2.73 13.70
N ARG A 135 21.70 -3.77 14.39
CA ARG A 135 20.88 -4.96 14.61
C ARG A 135 21.00 -5.52 16.04
N THR A 136 20.04 -6.37 16.42
CA THR A 136 20.14 -7.11 17.68
C THR A 136 20.93 -8.41 17.52
N ILE A 137 21.61 -8.80 18.58
CA ILE A 137 22.19 -10.12 18.77
C ILE A 137 21.70 -10.72 20.09
N PRO A 138 21.55 -12.07 20.18
CA PRO A 138 21.25 -12.73 21.45
C PRO A 138 22.32 -12.44 22.49
N ASP A 139 21.90 -12.18 23.73
CA ASP A 139 22.85 -12.10 24.84
C ASP A 139 23.24 -13.52 25.29
N SER A 140 24.51 -13.88 25.13
CA SER A 140 25.04 -15.18 25.52
C SER A 140 24.91 -15.50 27.02
N SER A 141 24.66 -14.48 27.85
CA SER A 141 24.40 -14.62 29.30
C SER A 141 22.94 -14.93 29.66
N GLY A 142 22.04 -14.96 28.65
CA GLY A 142 20.59 -15.11 28.82
C GLY A 142 19.88 -13.82 29.26
N GLY A 143 20.56 -12.68 29.16
CA GLY A 143 19.99 -11.35 29.31
C GLY A 143 19.18 -10.89 28.08
N PRO A 144 18.68 -9.64 28.07
CA PRO A 144 18.02 -9.07 26.92
C PRO A 144 18.94 -8.96 25.71
N GLU A 145 18.38 -9.01 24.49
CA GLU A 145 19.13 -8.82 23.24
C GLU A 145 19.98 -7.53 23.31
N LYS A 146 21.17 -7.61 22.71
CA LYS A 146 22.10 -6.49 22.62
C LYS A 146 22.07 -5.88 21.22
N TRP A 147 22.17 -4.56 21.17
CA TRP A 147 22.34 -3.84 19.91
C TRP A 147 23.82 -3.74 19.55
N ILE A 148 24.11 -3.95 18.25
CA ILE A 148 25.44 -3.74 17.66
C ILE A 148 25.26 -2.87 16.42
N LEU A 149 26.35 -2.17 16.03
CA LEU A 149 26.47 -1.58 14.70
C LEU A 149 27.33 -2.49 13.82
N CYS A 150 26.87 -2.70 12.60
CA CYS A 150 27.54 -3.56 11.64
C CYS A 150 27.46 -2.98 10.23
N TRP A 151 28.23 -3.52 9.33
CA TRP A 151 28.16 -3.23 7.92
C TRP A 151 28.27 -4.51 7.09
N TYR A 152 27.67 -4.47 5.92
CA TYR A 152 27.56 -5.61 5.01
C TYR A 152 28.22 -5.27 3.69
N LYS A 153 29.14 -6.14 3.24
CA LYS A 153 29.80 -6.09 1.93
C LYS A 153 29.19 -7.13 1.01
N SER A 154 28.77 -6.73 -0.18
CA SER A 154 28.27 -7.65 -1.20
C SER A 154 29.36 -8.55 -1.74
N GLY A 155 28.96 -9.72 -2.30
CA GLY A 155 29.81 -10.56 -3.15
C GLY A 155 30.10 -9.92 -4.51
N ALA A 156 30.54 -10.69 -5.48
CA ALA A 156 30.76 -10.19 -6.85
C ALA A 156 29.47 -9.67 -7.49
N ASN A 157 28.35 -10.32 -7.16
CA ASN A 157 26.98 -9.89 -7.53
C ASN A 157 26.15 -9.66 -6.28
N LEU A 158 25.09 -8.84 -6.38
CA LEU A 158 24.19 -8.56 -5.24
C LEU A 158 23.45 -9.81 -4.72
N ASN A 159 23.27 -10.82 -5.58
CA ASN A 159 22.66 -12.11 -5.20
C ASN A 159 23.64 -13.09 -4.52
N ASP A 160 24.94 -12.79 -4.53
CA ASP A 160 25.92 -13.59 -3.78
C ASP A 160 25.77 -13.35 -2.27
N PRO A 161 26.22 -14.27 -1.42
CA PRO A 161 26.20 -14.07 0.04
C PRO A 161 26.93 -12.80 0.46
N TRP A 162 26.29 -11.97 1.26
CA TRP A 162 26.89 -10.78 1.84
C TRP A 162 27.71 -11.12 3.08
N THR A 163 28.80 -10.40 3.30
CA THR A 163 29.66 -10.58 4.46
C THR A 163 29.40 -9.51 5.50
N GLU A 164 29.06 -9.92 6.72
CA GLU A 164 28.86 -9.01 7.85
C GLU A 164 30.18 -8.71 8.58
N TYR A 165 30.38 -7.46 8.95
CA TYR A 165 31.44 -7.01 9.85
C TYR A 165 30.86 -6.15 10.96
N ILE A 166 31.29 -6.38 12.20
CA ILE A 166 30.87 -5.61 13.36
C ILE A 166 31.81 -4.42 13.52
N LEU A 167 31.25 -3.20 13.52
CA LEU A 167 32.03 -1.98 13.75
C LEU A 167 31.97 -1.51 15.22
N ASP A 168 30.84 -1.75 15.92
CA ASP A 168 30.69 -1.48 17.37
C ASP A 168 29.79 -2.56 18.01
N SER A 169 30.34 -3.33 18.95
CA SER A 169 29.64 -4.39 19.70
C SER A 169 29.06 -3.90 21.04
N GLU A 170 29.28 -2.65 21.39
CA GLU A 170 28.89 -2.05 22.68
C GLU A 170 27.97 -0.85 22.52
N THR A 171 27.17 -0.83 21.47
CA THR A 171 26.23 0.25 21.28
C THR A 171 25.08 0.16 22.30
N ALA A 172 24.69 1.31 22.84
CA ALA A 172 23.75 1.34 23.95
C ALA A 172 22.29 1.13 23.54
N GLY A 173 21.98 1.21 22.22
CA GLY A 173 20.63 1.07 21.69
C GLY A 173 20.63 0.99 20.17
N HIS A 174 19.45 0.92 19.54
CA HIS A 174 19.41 0.92 18.10
C HIS A 174 19.70 2.31 17.53
N ALA A 175 20.47 2.37 16.46
CA ALA A 175 20.69 3.60 15.73
C ALA A 175 19.40 3.96 14.98
N HIS A 176 18.89 5.16 15.22
CA HIS A 176 17.71 5.67 14.55
C HIS A 176 18.06 6.39 13.26
N ASP A 177 19.10 7.24 13.31
CA ASP A 177 19.62 7.94 12.14
C ASP A 177 21.10 7.59 11.94
N MET A 178 21.50 7.47 10.68
CA MET A 178 22.90 7.26 10.27
C MET A 178 23.23 8.13 9.06
N ILE A 179 24.32 8.87 9.14
CA ILE A 179 24.78 9.73 8.03
C ILE A 179 26.30 9.82 8.03
N PHE A 180 26.88 10.06 6.86
CA PHE A 180 28.31 10.27 6.69
C PHE A 180 28.63 11.74 6.43
N GLY A 181 29.73 12.24 7.02
CA GLY A 181 30.25 13.58 6.83
C GLY A 181 31.72 13.68 7.15
N ASP A 182 32.43 14.70 6.58
CA ASP A 182 33.84 14.99 6.87
C ASP A 182 33.95 15.86 8.13
N LEU A 183 33.94 15.20 9.29
CA LEU A 183 33.87 15.86 10.60
C LEU A 183 35.22 16.43 11.06
N ASP A 184 36.34 16.00 10.49
CA ASP A 184 37.67 16.45 10.89
C ASP A 184 38.44 17.14 9.78
N GLY A 185 37.84 17.32 8.60
CA GLY A 185 38.41 18.10 7.48
C GLY A 185 39.51 17.37 6.74
N ASP A 186 39.63 16.05 6.84
CA ASP A 186 40.70 15.28 6.18
C ASP A 186 40.30 14.79 4.76
N GLY A 187 39.09 15.12 4.29
CA GLY A 187 38.56 14.77 3.00
C GLY A 187 37.96 13.35 2.97
N LYS A 188 37.89 12.67 4.11
CA LYS A 188 37.19 11.38 4.28
C LYS A 188 35.97 11.56 5.16
N ARG A 189 34.96 10.75 4.90
CA ARG A 189 33.71 10.85 5.63
C ARG A 189 33.68 9.89 6.82
N GLU A 190 33.23 10.40 7.95
CA GLU A 190 32.99 9.66 9.18
C GLU A 190 31.49 9.36 9.34
N LEU A 191 31.17 8.24 10.02
CA LEU A 191 29.81 7.89 10.37
C LEU A 191 29.32 8.66 11.59
N VAL A 192 28.17 9.30 11.51
CA VAL A 192 27.39 9.78 12.64
C VAL A 192 26.20 8.84 12.86
N ALA A 193 25.98 8.41 14.11
CA ALA A 193 24.87 7.56 14.47
C ALA A 193 24.17 8.09 15.72
N ASN A 194 22.86 8.19 15.64
CA ASN A 194 21.99 8.58 16.76
C ASN A 194 21.37 7.32 17.39
N ALA A 195 21.74 6.99 18.63
CA ALA A 195 21.21 5.85 19.37
C ALA A 195 20.06 6.27 20.29
N ARG A 196 18.89 5.68 20.09
CA ARG A 196 17.65 5.93 20.85
C ARG A 196 17.10 4.65 21.49
N TYR A 197 16.01 4.80 22.25
CA TYR A 197 15.25 3.69 22.86
C TYR A 197 16.15 2.75 23.67
N CYS A 198 17.00 3.35 24.51
CA CYS A 198 17.98 2.64 25.30
C CYS A 198 18.27 3.36 26.63
N ASP A 199 18.97 2.71 27.55
CA ASP A 199 19.34 3.27 28.86
C ASP A 199 20.28 4.48 28.76
N ARG A 200 20.98 4.63 27.63
CA ARG A 200 21.97 5.72 27.42
C ARG A 200 21.84 6.27 25.99
N PRO A 201 20.76 6.99 25.69
CA PRO A 201 20.63 7.62 24.38
C PRO A 201 21.74 8.62 24.13
N GLY A 202 22.13 8.80 22.86
CA GLY A 202 23.21 9.73 22.53
C GLY A 202 23.56 9.74 21.07
N LEU A 203 24.33 10.76 20.71
CA LEU A 203 24.87 10.99 19.38
C LEU A 203 26.35 10.62 19.37
N PHE A 204 26.74 9.79 18.43
CA PHE A 204 28.10 9.24 18.30
C PHE A 204 28.68 9.51 16.92
N ALA A 205 29.98 9.76 16.86
CA ALA A 205 30.75 9.78 15.63
C ALA A 205 31.76 8.62 15.62
N TYR A 206 31.97 8.04 14.42
CA TYR A 206 32.88 6.91 14.23
C TYR A 206 33.84 7.21 13.08
N LYS A 207 35.17 7.21 13.37
CA LYS A 207 36.21 7.37 12.33
C LYS A 207 36.53 5.99 11.72
N ILE A 208 36.43 5.89 10.40
CA ILE A 208 36.74 4.69 9.65
C ILE A 208 38.27 4.47 9.69
N PRO A 209 38.77 3.32 10.16
CA PRO A 209 40.20 3.02 10.12
C PRO A 209 40.64 2.67 8.70
N ALA A 210 41.95 2.71 8.45
CA ALA A 210 42.54 2.33 7.16
C ALA A 210 42.21 0.90 6.70
N ASP A 211 41.93 -0.02 7.67
CA ASP A 211 41.31 -1.32 7.41
C ASP A 211 39.94 -1.29 8.10
N PRO A 212 38.84 -1.10 7.37
CA PRO A 212 37.50 -0.92 7.95
C PRO A 212 36.97 -2.16 8.69
N LYS A 213 37.62 -3.30 8.55
CA LYS A 213 37.31 -4.54 9.28
C LYS A 213 37.78 -4.52 10.74
N ARG A 214 38.58 -3.53 11.10
CA ARG A 214 39.01 -3.31 12.49
C ARG A 214 38.00 -2.44 13.23
N PRO A 215 37.98 -2.50 14.59
CA PRO A 215 37.10 -1.63 15.39
C PRO A 215 37.29 -0.16 15.05
N TRP A 216 36.17 0.54 14.85
CA TRP A 216 36.16 1.96 14.52
C TRP A 216 36.39 2.83 15.76
N LYS A 217 37.09 3.94 15.62
CA LYS A 217 37.29 4.87 16.72
C LYS A 217 36.00 5.62 17.02
N LYS A 218 35.43 5.38 18.18
CA LYS A 218 34.17 6.00 18.64
C LYS A 218 34.44 7.29 19.41
N GLN A 219 33.65 8.32 19.13
CA GLN A 219 33.58 9.58 19.85
C GLN A 219 32.15 9.86 20.26
N MET A 220 31.90 10.13 21.55
CA MET A 220 30.65 10.66 22.05
C MET A 220 30.56 12.12 21.63
N VAL A 221 29.50 12.49 20.90
CA VAL A 221 29.18 13.88 20.54
C VAL A 221 28.28 14.48 21.63
N GLN A 222 27.15 13.81 21.93
CA GLN A 222 26.21 14.23 22.96
C GLN A 222 25.64 13.03 23.69
N THR A 223 25.58 13.10 25.01
CA THR A 223 24.91 12.09 25.85
C THR A 223 23.50 12.55 26.23
N GLY A 224 22.59 11.60 26.38
CA GLY A 224 21.21 11.88 26.79
C GLY A 224 20.36 12.56 25.72
N LEU A 225 20.83 12.63 24.46
CA LEU A 225 20.06 13.19 23.36
C LEU A 225 18.91 12.24 22.99
N THR A 226 17.70 12.76 22.97
CA THR A 226 16.48 12.07 22.56
C THR A 226 15.91 12.58 21.24
N ALA A 227 16.55 13.61 20.67
CA ALA A 227 16.20 14.20 19.38
C ALA A 227 16.40 13.20 18.22
N GLU A 228 15.63 13.38 17.15
CA GLU A 228 15.74 12.67 15.88
C GLU A 228 16.15 13.60 14.74
N GLY A 229 16.38 13.03 13.57
CA GLY A 229 16.70 13.76 12.36
C GLY A 229 18.12 14.30 12.40
N THR A 230 19.06 13.52 11.89
CA THR A 230 20.47 13.89 11.88
C THR A 230 20.93 14.27 10.48
N SER A 231 21.61 15.42 10.36
CA SER A 231 22.23 15.90 9.13
C SER A 231 23.62 16.49 9.42
N VAL A 232 24.46 16.59 8.40
CA VAL A 232 25.83 17.11 8.50
C VAL A 232 26.10 18.13 7.41
N GLY A 233 26.92 19.14 7.71
CA GLY A 233 27.33 20.18 6.76
C GLY A 233 28.20 21.22 7.41
N ASP A 234 29.05 21.93 6.60
CA ASP A 234 29.94 23.01 7.07
C ASP A 234 29.14 24.29 7.31
N LEU A 235 28.59 24.43 8.55
CA LEU A 235 27.74 25.56 8.93
C LEU A 235 28.54 26.84 9.25
N ASP A 236 29.72 26.71 9.82
CA ASP A 236 30.51 27.86 10.18
C ASP A 236 31.63 28.20 9.16
N GLY A 237 31.77 27.36 8.13
CA GLY A 237 32.67 27.54 7.00
C GLY A 237 34.17 27.43 7.38
N ASP A 238 34.46 26.54 8.33
CA ASP A 238 35.84 26.26 8.76
C ASP A 238 36.44 25.06 7.99
N GLY A 239 35.67 24.41 7.12
CA GLY A 239 36.07 23.28 6.29
C GLY A 239 35.89 21.94 6.96
N ARG A 240 35.22 21.88 8.13
CA ARG A 240 34.74 20.67 8.81
C ARG A 240 33.23 20.70 8.91
N GLU A 241 32.61 19.56 8.77
CA GLU A 241 31.16 19.50 8.86
C GLU A 241 30.70 19.44 10.32
N GLU A 242 29.72 20.28 10.66
CA GLU A 242 28.94 20.23 11.89
C GLU A 242 27.84 19.20 11.78
N ILE A 243 27.37 18.76 12.96
CA ILE A 243 26.23 17.84 13.06
C ILE A 243 25.00 18.62 13.51
N VAL A 244 23.87 18.45 12.83
CA VAL A 244 22.56 18.88 13.30
C VAL A 244 21.78 17.66 13.76
N SER A 245 21.13 17.71 14.91
CA SER A 245 20.18 16.67 15.35
C SER A 245 19.05 17.30 16.14
N GLY A 246 17.81 17.15 15.65
CA GLY A 246 16.66 17.86 16.15
C GLY A 246 16.86 19.40 16.14
N PRO A 247 16.44 20.10 17.20
CA PRO A 247 16.55 21.55 17.29
C PRO A 247 17.95 22.04 17.74
N TYR A 248 18.99 21.19 17.62
CA TYR A 248 20.34 21.50 18.06
C TYR A 248 21.37 21.31 16.93
N TRP A 249 22.51 22.01 17.04
CA TRP A 249 23.69 21.73 16.26
C TRP A 249 24.94 21.58 17.13
N PHE A 250 25.92 20.84 16.63
CA PHE A 250 27.09 20.42 17.39
C PHE A 250 28.36 20.74 16.60
N SER A 251 29.28 21.52 17.22
CA SER A 251 30.58 21.79 16.65
C SER A 251 31.70 21.01 17.31
N ALA A 252 32.64 20.55 16.51
CA ALA A 252 33.76 19.77 16.98
C ALA A 252 34.72 20.63 17.88
N PRO A 253 35.36 20.03 18.88
CA PRO A 253 36.36 20.75 19.66
C PRO A 253 37.59 21.14 18.81
N LYS A 254 38.21 22.27 19.13
CA LYS A 254 39.42 22.74 18.42
C LYS A 254 40.57 21.74 18.35
N ALA A 255 40.59 20.80 19.29
CA ALA A 255 41.60 19.72 19.33
C ALA A 255 41.31 18.59 18.29
N GLY A 256 40.23 18.68 17.55
CA GLY A 256 39.75 17.72 16.53
C GLY A 256 38.58 16.91 16.98
N ALA A 257 37.75 16.47 16.01
CA ALA A 257 36.48 15.76 16.20
C ALA A 257 36.63 14.51 17.06
N PHE A 258 37.76 13.81 16.97
CA PHE A 258 38.04 12.55 17.67
C PHE A 258 39.11 12.71 18.77
N SER A 259 39.26 13.89 19.37
CA SER A 259 40.25 14.17 20.42
C SER A 259 39.88 13.59 21.80
N GLY A 260 38.67 13.07 21.98
CA GLY A 260 38.15 12.66 23.29
C GLY A 260 37.62 13.83 24.12
N GLN A 261 37.71 15.08 23.61
CA GLN A 261 37.09 16.23 24.26
C GLN A 261 35.60 16.33 23.90
N PRO A 262 34.76 16.94 24.79
CA PRO A 262 33.35 17.13 24.50
C PRO A 262 33.13 18.07 23.33
N TRP A 263 32.16 17.73 22.47
CA TRP A 263 31.61 18.61 21.46
C TRP A 263 30.79 19.72 22.09
N LYS A 264 30.68 20.83 21.43
CA LYS A 264 29.89 21.96 21.91
C LYS A 264 28.50 21.90 21.31
N THR A 265 27.48 21.88 22.20
CA THR A 265 26.08 21.93 21.83
C THR A 265 25.61 23.38 21.69
N HIS A 266 24.87 23.67 20.63
CA HIS A 266 24.28 24.96 20.34
C HIS A 266 22.78 24.81 20.07
N SER A 267 21.98 25.81 20.47
CA SER A 267 20.58 25.89 20.08
C SER A 267 20.47 26.37 18.61
N LEU A 268 19.68 25.69 17.82
CA LEU A 268 19.37 26.05 16.43
C LEU A 268 17.94 26.58 16.33
N ALA A 269 16.94 25.81 16.79
CA ALA A 269 15.53 26.07 16.64
C ALA A 269 14.82 26.08 17.99
N PRO A 270 15.03 27.12 18.82
CA PRO A 270 14.41 27.21 20.14
C PRO A 270 12.88 27.21 20.01
N GLY A 271 12.23 26.32 20.80
CA GLY A 271 10.79 26.12 20.78
C GLY A 271 10.29 25.09 19.78
N PHE A 272 11.14 24.47 18.95
CA PHE A 272 10.83 23.25 18.24
C PHE A 272 10.90 22.05 19.19
N ARG A 273 10.04 21.06 18.95
CA ARG A 273 10.04 19.79 19.70
C ARG A 273 11.27 18.96 19.33
N GLU A 274 11.65 18.00 20.16
CA GLU A 274 12.88 17.22 19.94
C GLU A 274 12.79 16.23 18.78
N LEU A 275 11.59 15.70 18.50
CA LEU A 275 11.40 14.84 17.34
C LEU A 275 11.27 15.72 16.11
N CYS A 276 12.26 15.66 15.25
CA CYS A 276 12.37 16.45 14.03
C CYS A 276 13.01 15.60 12.93
N ARG A 277 12.81 16.03 11.67
CA ARG A 277 13.70 15.67 10.56
C ARG A 277 14.45 16.92 10.12
N THR A 278 15.69 16.77 9.72
CA THR A 278 16.55 17.89 9.34
C THR A 278 17.22 17.67 7.99
N ALA A 279 17.50 18.76 7.29
CA ALA A 279 18.31 18.77 6.07
C ALA A 279 19.16 20.05 6.02
N ILE A 280 20.38 19.96 5.51
CA ILE A 280 21.31 21.08 5.36
C ILE A 280 21.49 21.38 3.87
N ILE A 281 21.23 22.63 3.48
CA ILE A 281 21.40 23.11 2.11
C ILE A 281 21.39 24.65 2.08
N ASP A 282 22.08 25.28 1.14
CA ASP A 282 21.95 26.71 0.87
C ASP A 282 20.59 27.01 0.18
N VAL A 283 19.60 27.43 0.97
CA VAL A 283 18.23 27.68 0.51
C VAL A 283 18.14 28.98 -0.29
N ASN A 284 18.78 30.04 0.16
CA ASN A 284 18.67 31.38 -0.40
C ASN A 284 19.71 31.70 -1.49
N GLY A 285 20.73 30.84 -1.67
CA GLY A 285 21.78 30.99 -2.67
C GLY A 285 22.87 32.01 -2.28
N ASP A 286 23.07 32.25 -0.98
CA ASP A 286 24.05 33.19 -0.47
C ASP A 286 25.44 32.58 -0.22
N GLY A 287 25.58 31.26 -0.42
CA GLY A 287 26.83 30.51 -0.24
C GLY A 287 27.06 30.01 1.18
N HIS A 288 26.07 30.18 2.09
CA HIS A 288 26.08 29.60 3.43
C HIS A 288 25.07 28.45 3.49
N GLN A 289 25.40 27.40 4.20
CA GLN A 289 24.47 26.29 4.39
C GLN A 289 23.44 26.63 5.44
N ASP A 290 22.17 26.61 5.06
CA ASP A 290 21.00 26.78 5.91
C ASP A 290 20.52 25.42 6.44
N VAL A 291 19.58 25.42 7.39
CA VAL A 291 18.99 24.21 7.95
C VAL A 291 17.48 24.21 7.76
N VAL A 292 16.95 23.16 7.18
CA VAL A 292 15.50 22.91 7.10
C VAL A 292 15.13 21.93 8.21
N ILE A 293 14.05 22.23 8.92
CA ILE A 293 13.54 21.40 10.02
C ILE A 293 12.03 21.20 9.86
N VAL A 294 11.57 19.96 10.00
CA VAL A 294 10.16 19.64 10.21
C VAL A 294 10.01 18.91 11.55
N GLU A 295 9.01 19.30 12.34
CA GLU A 295 8.64 18.56 13.56
C GLU A 295 8.00 17.23 13.19
N ASP A 296 8.54 16.16 13.76
CA ASP A 296 8.26 14.78 13.42
C ASP A 296 7.27 14.14 14.41
N GLU A 297 6.46 13.16 13.97
CA GLU A 297 5.54 12.38 14.81
C GLU A 297 4.48 13.17 15.60
N TYR A 298 4.22 14.41 15.26
CA TYR A 298 3.20 15.23 15.91
C TYR A 298 2.03 15.56 14.97
N PRO A 299 0.78 15.71 15.51
CA PRO A 299 -0.40 15.99 14.69
C PRO A 299 -0.44 17.42 14.13
N ASP A 300 0.46 18.29 14.54
CA ASP A 300 0.48 19.72 14.18
C ASP A 300 1.93 20.20 14.00
N GLY A 301 2.75 19.38 13.34
CA GLY A 301 4.18 19.63 13.12
C GLY A 301 4.42 20.90 12.30
N ARG A 302 5.44 21.66 12.68
CA ARG A 302 5.91 22.85 11.98
C ARG A 302 6.98 22.48 10.97
N LEU A 303 6.99 23.19 9.83
CA LEU A 303 8.06 23.15 8.84
C LEU A 303 8.64 24.55 8.71
N ALA A 304 9.96 24.70 8.86
CA ALA A 304 10.66 25.93 8.66
C ALA A 304 12.07 25.70 8.11
N TRP A 305 12.63 26.70 7.47
CA TRP A 305 14.07 26.75 7.24
C TRP A 305 14.71 27.88 8.06
N PHE A 306 15.95 27.67 8.46
CA PHE A 306 16.73 28.57 9.31
C PHE A 306 17.88 29.13 8.51
N GLU A 307 17.82 30.42 8.18
CA GLU A 307 18.87 31.15 7.47
C GLU A 307 20.12 31.27 8.36
N ASN A 308 21.23 30.81 7.84
CA ASN A 308 22.49 30.79 8.52
C ASN A 308 23.20 32.17 8.48
N ARG A 309 23.40 32.70 9.66
CA ARG A 309 24.12 33.95 9.85
C ARG A 309 25.29 33.84 10.84
N ILE A 310 25.79 32.62 11.05
CA ILE A 310 26.85 32.32 12.05
C ILE A 310 28.06 33.27 11.88
N LYS A 311 28.49 33.53 10.63
CA LYS A 311 29.63 34.41 10.37
C LYS A 311 29.30 35.90 10.53
N ALA A 312 28.09 36.29 10.17
CA ALA A 312 27.67 37.69 10.13
C ALA A 312 27.22 38.22 11.51
N VAL A 313 26.47 37.39 12.25
CA VAL A 313 25.84 37.76 13.55
C VAL A 313 25.94 36.58 14.49
N PRO A 314 27.12 36.25 15.03
CA PRO A 314 27.30 35.05 15.87
C PRO A 314 26.45 34.98 17.12
N GLU A 315 25.99 36.11 17.65
CA GLU A 315 25.08 36.21 18.81
C GLU A 315 23.63 35.87 18.47
N HIS A 316 23.22 36.01 17.19
CA HIS A 316 21.92 35.64 16.66
C HIS A 316 22.09 34.91 15.31
N PRO A 317 22.61 33.67 15.37
CA PRO A 317 23.09 32.99 14.17
C PRO A 317 22.04 32.51 13.21
N TRP A 318 20.78 32.50 13.64
CA TRP A 318 19.68 31.90 12.84
C TRP A 318 18.49 32.85 12.71
N ILE A 319 17.87 32.86 11.52
CA ILE A 319 16.57 33.49 11.27
C ILE A 319 15.61 32.39 10.85
N GLU A 320 14.51 32.23 11.59
CA GLU A 320 13.44 31.30 11.26
C GLU A 320 12.55 31.83 10.13
N HIS A 321 12.35 31.02 9.09
CA HIS A 321 11.41 31.26 7.99
C HIS A 321 10.40 30.10 7.94
N PRO A 322 9.19 30.24 8.51
CA PRO A 322 8.18 29.20 8.45
C PRO A 322 7.65 29.02 7.01
N LEU A 323 7.47 27.75 6.57
CA LEU A 323 6.93 27.44 5.26
C LEU A 323 5.41 27.25 5.28
N ASP A 324 4.95 26.32 6.06
CA ASP A 324 3.54 25.94 6.12
C ASP A 324 3.22 25.38 7.51
N ALA A 325 1.93 25.28 7.81
CA ALA A 325 1.45 24.66 9.02
C ALA A 325 -0.02 24.25 8.88
N PRO A 326 -0.46 23.21 9.57
CA PRO A 326 0.37 22.17 10.16
C PRO A 326 0.61 21.02 9.20
N LEU A 327 1.71 20.28 9.40
CA LEU A 327 1.94 18.95 8.84
C LEU A 327 1.60 17.92 9.91
N ASN A 328 0.93 16.83 9.50
CA ASN A 328 0.48 15.82 10.45
C ASN A 328 1.41 14.60 10.40
N PHE A 329 2.09 14.34 11.52
CA PHE A 329 2.95 13.17 11.67
C PHE A 329 4.01 13.08 10.54
N SER A 330 4.71 14.19 10.27
CA SER A 330 5.81 14.18 9.30
C SER A 330 6.90 13.23 9.75
N HIS A 331 7.48 12.46 8.81
CA HIS A 331 8.61 11.56 9.10
C HIS A 331 9.65 11.54 7.99
N SER A 332 9.40 12.21 6.90
CA SER A 332 10.36 12.32 5.79
C SER A 332 10.67 13.78 5.47
N LEU A 333 11.94 14.11 5.31
CA LEU A 333 12.40 15.43 4.87
C LEU A 333 13.60 15.26 3.94
N ARG A 334 13.55 15.90 2.76
CA ARG A 334 14.68 16.01 1.84
C ARG A 334 14.71 17.42 1.24
N ALA A 335 15.90 17.94 0.99
CA ALA A 335 16.07 19.23 0.36
C ALA A 335 17.11 19.11 -0.75
N TRP A 336 16.85 19.73 -1.91
CA TRP A 336 17.76 19.73 -3.06
C TRP A 336 17.58 20.96 -3.94
N ARG A 337 18.59 21.28 -4.70
CA ARG A 337 18.51 22.26 -5.78
C ARG A 337 18.54 21.49 -7.10
N ASP A 338 17.57 21.76 -7.95
CA ASP A 338 17.52 21.14 -9.28
C ASP A 338 18.68 21.66 -10.15
N ASP A 339 19.43 20.75 -10.75
CA ASP A 339 20.62 21.09 -11.53
C ASP A 339 20.33 21.87 -12.81
N LYS A 340 19.16 21.64 -13.42
CA LYS A 340 18.73 22.26 -14.68
C LYS A 340 18.04 23.59 -14.45
N THR A 341 17.03 23.60 -13.57
CA THR A 341 16.19 24.79 -13.31
C THR A 341 16.79 25.72 -12.26
N LYS A 342 17.69 25.19 -11.40
CA LYS A 342 18.23 25.87 -10.21
C LYS A 342 17.19 26.16 -9.14
N GLN A 343 15.96 25.67 -9.32
CA GLN A 343 14.89 25.77 -8.35
C GLN A 343 15.26 25.01 -7.08
N MET A 344 14.95 25.59 -5.94
CA MET A 344 15.15 24.97 -4.64
C MET A 344 13.89 24.19 -4.25
N HIS A 345 14.05 22.96 -3.77
CA HIS A 345 13.00 22.07 -3.38
C HIS A 345 13.16 21.59 -1.94
N ILE A 346 12.04 21.46 -1.23
CA ILE A 346 11.94 20.81 0.07
C ILE A 346 10.78 19.81 -0.02
N MET A 347 11.07 18.53 0.13
CA MET A 347 10.06 17.48 0.21
C MET A 347 9.80 17.13 1.67
N ALA A 348 8.53 17.17 2.07
CA ALA A 348 8.07 16.70 3.37
C ALA A 348 7.03 15.59 3.19
N GLY A 349 7.18 14.49 3.92
CA GLY A 349 6.28 13.36 3.90
C GLY A 349 5.62 13.13 5.24
N GLU A 350 4.29 13.06 5.25
CA GLU A 350 3.48 12.67 6.40
C GLU A 350 3.32 11.16 6.44
N MET A 351 3.20 10.59 7.63
CA MET A 351 2.89 9.16 7.81
C MET A 351 1.49 8.95 8.39
N ASN A 352 0.99 7.74 8.24
CA ASN A 352 -0.22 7.28 8.91
C ASN A 352 0.12 6.76 10.31
N ALA A 353 0.04 7.62 11.31
CA ALA A 353 0.52 7.37 12.67
C ALA A 353 -0.46 6.61 13.58
N GLY A 354 -1.48 5.97 13.03
CA GLY A 354 -2.62 5.44 13.80
C GLY A 354 -2.37 4.39 14.87
N GLY A 355 -1.15 3.89 15.02
CA GLY A 355 -0.80 2.88 16.04
C GLY A 355 -0.19 3.44 17.33
N TRP A 356 0.20 4.70 17.36
CA TRP A 356 1.01 5.30 18.44
C TRP A 356 0.19 6.12 19.45
N ASN A 357 -1.07 5.77 19.74
CA ASN A 357 -2.02 6.54 20.52
C ASN A 357 -2.49 7.86 19.89
N ALA A 358 -2.28 8.02 18.61
CA ALA A 358 -2.75 9.16 17.82
C ALA A 358 -3.91 8.77 16.91
N PRO A 359 -4.78 9.70 16.50
CA PRO A 359 -5.75 9.42 15.46
C PRO A 359 -5.03 9.09 14.14
N TYR A 360 -5.62 8.19 13.35
CA TYR A 360 -5.09 7.88 12.01
C TYR A 360 -5.05 9.12 11.13
N ASN A 361 -3.95 9.30 10.40
CA ASN A 361 -3.84 10.28 9.34
C ASN A 361 -4.15 9.61 7.99
N TRP A 362 -5.44 9.47 7.67
CA TRP A 362 -5.90 8.79 6.45
C TRP A 362 -5.62 9.55 5.15
N GLU A 363 -5.20 10.80 5.26
CA GLU A 363 -4.89 11.70 4.16
C GLU A 363 -3.45 12.18 4.30
N ALA A 364 -2.55 11.26 4.69
CA ALA A 364 -1.14 11.56 4.80
C ALA A 364 -0.58 11.97 3.44
N ARG A 365 0.19 13.04 3.43
CA ARG A 365 0.64 13.71 2.23
C ARG A 365 2.14 13.56 2.03
N LEU A 366 2.54 13.46 0.77
CA LEU A 366 3.92 13.72 0.34
C LEU A 366 3.88 15.00 -0.50
N ILE A 367 4.58 16.03 -0.04
CA ILE A 367 4.50 17.39 -0.60
C ILE A 367 5.88 17.85 -1.02
N ASP A 368 5.98 18.44 -2.21
CA ASP A 368 7.16 19.17 -2.69
C ASP A 368 6.90 20.68 -2.61
N TYR A 369 7.67 21.36 -1.79
CA TYR A 369 7.72 22.81 -1.72
C TYR A 369 8.87 23.30 -2.58
N SER A 370 8.60 24.25 -3.49
CA SER A 370 9.64 24.78 -4.38
C SER A 370 9.66 26.29 -4.42
N THR A 371 10.86 26.86 -4.61
CA THR A 371 11.08 28.31 -4.69
C THR A 371 12.11 28.66 -5.76
N GLU A 372 11.93 29.82 -6.42
CA GLU A 372 12.85 30.41 -7.40
C GLU A 372 13.46 31.73 -6.92
N ASP A 373 12.96 32.26 -5.78
CA ASP A 373 13.29 33.60 -5.29
C ASP A 373 14.11 33.62 -3.99
N GLY A 374 14.80 32.50 -3.72
CA GLY A 374 15.63 32.33 -2.53
C GLY A 374 14.84 32.21 -1.24
N GLY A 375 13.75 31.47 -1.26
CA GLY A 375 12.95 31.14 -0.09
C GLY A 375 11.98 32.24 0.38
N LYS A 376 11.77 33.29 -0.42
CA LYS A 376 10.85 34.39 -0.08
C LYS A 376 9.41 34.00 -0.33
N SER A 377 9.15 33.17 -1.35
CA SER A 377 7.87 32.56 -1.63
C SER A 377 8.02 31.10 -2.03
N TRP A 378 7.01 30.30 -1.72
CA TRP A 378 7.01 28.87 -1.98
C TRP A 378 5.74 28.44 -2.70
N GLN A 379 5.89 27.52 -3.65
CA GLN A 379 4.80 26.75 -4.22
C GLN A 379 4.78 25.38 -3.53
N SER A 380 3.61 24.88 -3.16
CA SER A 380 3.43 23.53 -2.67
C SER A 380 2.76 22.67 -3.74
N ASN A 381 3.39 21.55 -4.08
CA ASN A 381 2.89 20.56 -5.04
C ASN A 381 2.64 19.26 -4.31
N LEU A 382 1.41 18.78 -4.35
CA LEU A 382 1.05 17.50 -3.79
C LEU A 382 1.56 16.38 -4.72
N ILE A 383 2.51 15.57 -4.22
CA ILE A 383 3.00 14.40 -4.94
C ILE A 383 2.03 13.25 -4.73
N TYR A 384 1.60 13.02 -3.48
CA TYR A 384 0.74 11.92 -3.09
C TYR A 384 -0.10 12.26 -1.86
N GLU A 385 -1.29 11.70 -1.77
CA GLU A 385 -2.17 11.71 -0.58
C GLU A 385 -2.77 10.32 -0.39
N GLY A 386 -2.57 9.75 0.80
CA GLY A 386 -3.08 8.42 1.11
C GLY A 386 -2.46 7.83 2.36
N GLU A 387 -1.78 6.70 2.22
CA GLU A 387 -1.13 5.98 3.31
C GLU A 387 0.12 6.70 3.85
N GLY A 388 0.63 7.69 3.11
CA GLY A 388 1.81 8.44 3.50
C GLY A 388 3.12 7.69 3.33
N THR A 389 4.19 8.27 3.87
CA THR A 389 5.53 7.68 3.87
C THR A 389 6.15 7.75 5.25
N HIS A 390 6.65 6.63 5.77
CA HIS A 390 7.49 6.62 6.97
C HIS A 390 8.88 7.15 6.64
N GLU A 391 9.53 6.59 5.60
CA GLU A 391 10.76 7.13 5.04
C GLU A 391 10.57 7.39 3.55
N ALA A 392 11.13 8.51 3.04
CA ALA A 392 11.18 8.81 1.62
C ALA A 392 12.57 9.31 1.23
N VAL A 393 13.12 8.79 0.12
CA VAL A 393 14.42 9.18 -0.42
C VAL A 393 14.31 9.52 -1.90
N ARG A 394 15.03 10.54 -2.34
CA ARG A 394 15.14 10.93 -3.74
C ARG A 394 16.41 10.32 -4.32
N ALA A 395 16.34 9.70 -5.48
CA ALA A 395 17.50 9.15 -6.17
C ALA A 395 17.37 9.27 -7.68
N ASP A 396 18.49 9.26 -8.39
CA ASP A 396 18.53 9.10 -9.85
C ASP A 396 18.36 7.61 -10.17
N LEU A 397 17.29 7.27 -10.90
CA LEU A 397 16.87 5.88 -11.08
C LEU A 397 17.92 5.02 -11.84
N ASP A 398 18.56 5.59 -12.85
CA ASP A 398 19.36 4.86 -13.83
C ASP A 398 20.61 5.63 -14.32
N GLY A 399 21.04 6.66 -13.57
CA GLY A 399 22.14 7.52 -13.96
C GLY A 399 21.84 8.50 -15.11
N SER A 400 20.58 8.57 -15.55
CA SER A 400 20.15 9.47 -16.66
C SER A 400 19.91 10.91 -16.22
N GLY A 401 19.92 11.19 -14.93
CA GLY A 401 19.45 12.43 -14.32
C GLY A 401 17.92 12.45 -14.14
N THR A 402 17.25 11.33 -14.32
CA THR A 402 15.82 11.17 -14.00
C THR A 402 15.67 10.80 -12.52
N HIS A 403 15.27 11.78 -11.72
CA HIS A 403 15.07 11.56 -10.30
C HIS A 403 13.65 11.10 -9.97
N VAL A 404 13.57 10.10 -9.13
CA VAL A 404 12.35 9.56 -8.54
C VAL A 404 12.38 9.68 -7.02
N ILE A 405 11.26 9.47 -6.37
CA ILE A 405 11.18 9.40 -4.92
C ILE A 405 10.78 7.97 -4.57
N PHE A 406 11.59 7.30 -3.78
CA PHE A 406 11.22 6.03 -3.15
C PHE A 406 10.64 6.32 -1.78
N GLY A 407 9.57 5.60 -1.42
CA GLY A 407 8.94 5.69 -0.12
C GLY A 407 8.54 4.30 0.38
N HIS A 408 8.56 4.11 1.67
CA HIS A 408 7.84 3.01 2.26
C HIS A 408 6.79 3.55 3.23
N ALA A 409 5.58 3.00 3.15
CA ALA A 409 4.54 3.29 4.11
C ALA A 409 4.69 2.31 5.28
N ALA A 410 4.90 2.82 6.48
CA ALA A 410 4.72 2.04 7.68
C ALA A 410 3.29 2.25 8.16
N GLN A 411 2.44 1.25 8.04
CA GLN A 411 1.13 1.28 8.65
C GLN A 411 1.14 0.46 9.93
N VAL A 412 0.88 1.13 11.04
CA VAL A 412 0.55 0.47 12.28
C VAL A 412 -0.95 0.19 12.28
N VAL A 413 -1.34 -0.89 11.62
CA VAL A 413 -2.76 -1.27 11.51
C VAL A 413 -3.33 -1.72 12.85
N ASN A 414 -2.51 -2.37 13.65
CA ASN A 414 -2.73 -2.62 15.07
C ASN A 414 -1.36 -2.86 15.73
N LYS A 415 -1.32 -3.10 17.05
CA LYS A 415 -0.05 -3.31 17.78
C LYS A 415 0.78 -4.52 17.32
N THR A 416 0.32 -5.27 16.35
CA THR A 416 0.93 -6.52 15.88
C THR A 416 1.24 -6.52 14.38
N GLU A 417 0.77 -5.52 13.61
CA GLU A 417 0.91 -5.48 12.15
C GLU A 417 1.45 -4.12 11.70
N ASN A 418 2.76 -4.00 11.66
CA ASN A 418 3.44 -2.95 10.90
C ASN A 418 3.73 -3.50 9.51
N ILE A 419 2.89 -3.15 8.56
CA ILE A 419 3.08 -3.56 7.17
C ILE A 419 3.50 -2.34 6.38
N GLY A 420 4.78 -2.35 5.95
CA GLY A 420 5.25 -1.38 4.99
C GLY A 420 5.33 -2.00 3.61
N TRP A 421 4.98 -1.26 2.59
CA TRP A 421 5.27 -1.61 1.21
C TRP A 421 6.18 -0.58 0.58
N LEU A 422 6.99 -1.03 -0.40
CA LEU A 422 7.92 -0.18 -1.11
C LEU A 422 7.23 0.47 -2.30
N GLN A 423 7.28 1.78 -2.36
CA GLN A 423 6.66 2.64 -3.37
C GLN A 423 7.71 3.46 -4.11
N MET A 424 7.41 3.79 -5.36
CA MET A 424 8.18 4.76 -6.15
C MET A 424 7.23 5.80 -6.74
N PHE A 425 7.55 7.07 -6.54
CA PHE A 425 6.86 8.19 -7.17
C PHE A 425 7.70 8.69 -8.33
N ARG A 426 7.16 8.59 -9.54
CA ARG A 426 7.83 8.91 -10.80
C ARG A 426 7.18 10.14 -11.46
N PRO A 427 7.96 11.18 -11.85
CA PRO A 427 7.39 12.32 -12.56
C PRO A 427 6.97 11.92 -13.97
N GLN A 428 5.73 12.25 -14.36
CA GLN A 428 5.15 11.91 -15.68
C GLN A 428 5.27 13.03 -16.72
N GLY A 429 5.61 14.24 -16.31
CA GLY A 429 5.64 15.42 -17.19
C GLY A 429 4.28 15.89 -17.71
N LYS A 430 3.24 15.08 -17.58
CA LYS A 430 1.83 15.40 -17.88
C LYS A 430 0.93 14.59 -16.93
N PRO A 431 -0.32 15.05 -16.68
CA PRO A 431 -1.29 14.28 -15.90
C PRO A 431 -1.55 12.92 -16.55
N SER A 432 -1.79 11.90 -15.70
CA SER A 432 -2.21 10.57 -16.16
C SER A 432 -3.52 10.66 -16.94
N VAL A 433 -3.69 9.78 -17.92
CA VAL A 433 -4.97 9.58 -18.61
C VAL A 433 -6.09 9.20 -17.64
N PHE A 434 -5.75 8.61 -16.50
CA PHE A 434 -6.70 8.25 -15.43
C PHE A 434 -7.00 9.40 -14.46
N ALA A 435 -6.45 10.60 -14.66
CA ALA A 435 -6.66 11.74 -13.75
C ALA A 435 -8.09 12.32 -13.78
N HIS A 436 -8.86 12.06 -14.82
CA HIS A 436 -10.14 12.72 -15.06
C HIS A 436 -11.26 11.70 -15.25
N TYR A 437 -11.89 11.30 -14.14
CA TYR A 437 -13.13 10.53 -14.14
C TYR A 437 -14.30 11.37 -13.68
N SER A 438 -15.38 11.41 -14.45
CA SER A 438 -16.65 11.94 -14.02
C SER A 438 -17.43 10.86 -13.27
N HIS A 439 -17.89 11.19 -12.08
CA HIS A 439 -18.73 10.33 -11.26
C HIS A 439 -20.19 10.71 -11.39
N LYS A 440 -21.07 9.71 -11.55
CA LYS A 440 -22.53 9.88 -11.50
C LYS A 440 -23.12 8.84 -10.54
N PHE A 441 -24.12 9.29 -9.78
CA PHE A 441 -25.01 8.35 -9.11
C PHE A 441 -26.05 7.87 -10.10
N VAL A 442 -26.18 6.56 -10.21
CA VAL A 442 -27.33 5.90 -10.82
C VAL A 442 -28.48 5.89 -9.84
N ASP A 443 -28.22 5.47 -8.60
CA ASP A 443 -29.19 5.54 -7.50
C ASP A 443 -28.51 5.93 -6.19
N ARG A 444 -29.17 6.82 -5.41
CA ARG A 444 -28.77 7.20 -4.05
C ARG A 444 -29.67 6.64 -2.96
N GLN A 445 -30.73 5.98 -3.35
CA GLN A 445 -31.80 5.54 -2.46
C GLN A 445 -32.25 4.12 -2.83
N LYS A 446 -31.33 3.29 -3.28
CA LYS A 446 -31.62 1.88 -3.51
C LYS A 446 -32.17 1.28 -2.20
N PRO A 447 -33.38 0.67 -2.20
CA PRO A 447 -34.06 0.31 -0.95
C PRO A 447 -33.34 -0.72 -0.09
N TYR A 448 -32.53 -1.57 -0.72
CA TYR A 448 -31.75 -2.62 -0.06
C TYR A 448 -30.36 -2.68 -0.66
N THR A 449 -29.44 -3.30 0.06
CA THR A 449 -28.14 -3.72 -0.46
C THR A 449 -28.31 -4.67 -1.65
N GLY A 450 -27.32 -4.75 -2.50
CA GLY A 450 -27.21 -5.76 -3.54
C GLY A 450 -25.91 -6.52 -3.33
N ILE A 451 -25.81 -7.75 -3.85
CA ILE A 451 -24.57 -8.50 -3.84
C ILE A 451 -23.85 -8.33 -5.16
N ASP A 452 -24.62 -8.27 -6.26
CA ASP A 452 -24.08 -8.21 -7.60
C ASP A 452 -24.55 -6.97 -8.36
N ILE A 453 -23.74 -6.55 -9.33
CA ILE A 453 -24.09 -5.52 -10.31
C ILE A 453 -23.74 -6.01 -11.73
N HIS A 454 -24.66 -5.79 -12.67
CA HIS A 454 -24.53 -6.23 -14.06
C HIS A 454 -24.86 -5.11 -15.02
N ALA A 455 -24.23 -5.14 -16.22
CA ALA A 455 -24.61 -4.35 -17.36
C ALA A 455 -25.32 -5.26 -18.37
N VAL A 456 -26.58 -4.97 -18.69
CA VAL A 456 -27.45 -5.79 -19.55
C VAL A 456 -28.42 -4.88 -20.29
N ASP A 457 -28.56 -5.03 -21.61
CA ASP A 457 -29.61 -4.37 -22.38
C ASP A 457 -30.95 -5.05 -22.10
N ILE A 458 -31.74 -4.48 -21.19
CA ILE A 458 -33.01 -5.04 -20.73
C ILE A 458 -34.16 -4.73 -21.69
N ASP A 459 -34.21 -3.51 -22.25
CA ASP A 459 -35.32 -3.06 -23.09
C ASP A 459 -35.04 -3.22 -24.60
N GLY A 460 -33.87 -3.65 -24.98
CA GLY A 460 -33.47 -3.91 -26.36
C GLY A 460 -33.19 -2.67 -27.17
N ASP A 461 -32.83 -1.54 -26.55
CA ASP A 461 -32.53 -0.29 -27.23
C ASP A 461 -31.03 -0.17 -27.67
N GLY A 462 -30.21 -1.16 -27.36
CA GLY A 462 -28.81 -1.26 -27.74
C GLY A 462 -27.87 -0.57 -26.76
N LEU A 463 -28.38 -0.02 -25.66
CA LEU A 463 -27.59 0.51 -24.55
C LEU A 463 -27.61 -0.51 -23.40
N GLN A 464 -26.49 -0.62 -22.68
CA GLN A 464 -26.47 -1.46 -21.51
C GLN A 464 -27.11 -0.72 -20.34
N ASP A 465 -28.18 -1.28 -19.77
CA ASP A 465 -28.77 -0.86 -18.52
C ASP A 465 -27.95 -1.41 -17.34
N ILE A 466 -28.20 -0.93 -16.14
CA ILE A 466 -27.59 -1.46 -14.93
C ILE A 466 -28.63 -2.25 -14.15
N VAL A 467 -28.27 -3.48 -13.77
CA VAL A 467 -29.06 -4.33 -12.87
C VAL A 467 -28.29 -4.47 -11.56
N CYS A 468 -28.91 -4.13 -10.43
CA CYS A 468 -28.28 -4.23 -9.11
C CYS A 468 -29.35 -4.55 -8.05
N GLY A 469 -29.13 -5.63 -7.31
CA GLY A 469 -30.14 -6.14 -6.38
C GLY A 469 -31.38 -6.64 -7.12
N ALA A 470 -32.52 -6.13 -6.73
CA ALA A 470 -33.83 -6.44 -7.32
C ALA A 470 -34.35 -5.31 -8.23
N TRP A 471 -33.48 -4.51 -8.77
CA TRP A 471 -33.83 -3.37 -9.63
C TRP A 471 -32.97 -3.31 -10.88
N TRP A 472 -33.55 -2.75 -11.93
CA TRP A 472 -32.80 -2.33 -13.11
C TRP A 472 -32.95 -0.84 -13.34
N TYR A 473 -31.98 -0.22 -13.96
CA TYR A 473 -31.87 1.23 -14.17
C TYR A 473 -31.64 1.49 -15.65
N LYS A 474 -32.65 2.14 -16.27
CA LYS A 474 -32.66 2.40 -17.71
C LYS A 474 -31.60 3.41 -18.13
N ASN A 475 -30.66 3.01 -18.97
CA ASN A 475 -29.69 3.91 -19.60
C ASN A 475 -30.38 4.77 -20.71
N PRO A 476 -30.14 6.09 -20.88
CA PRO A 476 -29.22 6.92 -20.07
C PRO A 476 -29.91 7.71 -18.93
N THR A 477 -31.21 7.48 -18.71
CA THR A 477 -32.00 8.24 -17.74
C THR A 477 -31.77 7.85 -16.31
N TRP A 478 -31.34 6.61 -16.09
CA TRP A 478 -31.18 5.93 -14.79
C TRP A 478 -32.50 5.87 -14.01
N GLU A 479 -33.62 5.82 -14.71
CA GLU A 479 -34.92 5.55 -14.09
C GLU A 479 -34.92 4.14 -13.50
N ARG A 480 -35.29 4.02 -12.21
CA ARG A 480 -35.32 2.77 -11.46
C ARG A 480 -36.61 2.01 -11.69
N HIS A 481 -36.51 0.75 -12.06
CA HIS A 481 -37.60 -0.20 -12.29
C HIS A 481 -37.45 -1.42 -11.37
N PRO A 482 -38.54 -1.86 -10.70
CA PRO A 482 -38.45 -3.06 -9.84
C PRO A 482 -38.50 -4.35 -10.68
N ILE A 483 -37.87 -5.40 -10.16
CA ILE A 483 -38.06 -6.78 -10.61
C ILE A 483 -38.87 -7.52 -9.52
N PRO A 484 -40.18 -7.67 -9.72
CA PRO A 484 -41.09 -8.11 -8.66
C PRO A 484 -40.77 -9.53 -8.14
N GLY A 485 -40.83 -9.71 -6.82
CA GLY A 485 -40.66 -11.02 -6.18
C GLY A 485 -39.22 -11.50 -6.06
N ILE A 486 -38.26 -10.70 -6.54
CA ILE A 486 -36.83 -11.00 -6.52
C ILE A 486 -36.16 -10.26 -5.35
N GLY A 487 -35.21 -10.93 -4.70
CA GLY A 487 -34.33 -10.33 -3.70
C GLY A 487 -33.03 -9.86 -4.31
N GLN A 488 -32.49 -10.63 -5.28
CA GLN A 488 -31.20 -10.37 -5.90
C GLN A 488 -31.16 -10.99 -7.30
N ILE A 489 -30.64 -10.26 -8.29
CA ILE A 489 -30.18 -10.81 -9.57
C ILE A 489 -28.70 -11.19 -9.45
N ILE A 490 -28.38 -12.43 -9.84
CA ILE A 490 -27.04 -13.01 -9.72
C ILE A 490 -26.35 -13.25 -11.07
N ALA A 491 -27.11 -13.37 -12.17
CA ALA A 491 -26.55 -13.54 -13.51
C ALA A 491 -27.50 -13.03 -14.59
N ALA A 492 -26.97 -12.83 -15.79
CA ALA A 492 -27.72 -12.54 -16.99
C ALA A 492 -27.14 -13.34 -18.17
N TYR A 493 -27.98 -14.13 -18.83
CA TYR A 493 -27.55 -15.02 -19.91
C TYR A 493 -28.67 -15.23 -20.91
N ASP A 494 -28.35 -15.39 -22.22
CA ASP A 494 -29.30 -15.75 -23.26
C ASP A 494 -29.57 -17.27 -23.16
N LEU A 495 -30.55 -17.63 -22.34
CA LEU A 495 -30.85 -19.02 -21.99
C LEU A 495 -31.60 -19.77 -23.08
N ASP A 496 -32.48 -19.06 -23.83
CA ASP A 496 -33.31 -19.65 -24.88
C ASP A 496 -32.84 -19.33 -26.31
N GLU A 497 -31.60 -18.73 -26.41
CA GLU A 497 -30.92 -18.40 -27.66
C GLU A 497 -31.73 -17.46 -28.58
N ASP A 498 -32.59 -16.58 -28.01
CA ASP A 498 -33.36 -15.61 -28.78
C ASP A 498 -32.58 -14.30 -29.09
N GLY A 499 -31.38 -14.18 -28.59
CA GLY A 499 -30.47 -13.03 -28.71
C GLY A 499 -30.66 -11.96 -27.63
N ARG A 500 -31.54 -12.18 -26.66
CA ARG A 500 -31.73 -11.33 -25.47
C ARG A 500 -31.35 -12.11 -24.23
N LYS A 501 -30.82 -11.41 -23.24
CA LYS A 501 -30.45 -12.07 -21.97
C LYS A 501 -31.62 -12.15 -21.02
N GLU A 502 -31.89 -13.33 -20.51
CA GLU A 502 -32.70 -13.57 -19.34
C GLU A 502 -31.90 -13.24 -18.08
N LEU A 503 -32.63 -12.89 -17.00
CA LEU A 503 -32.05 -12.68 -15.69
C LEU A 503 -32.18 -13.92 -14.82
N ILE A 504 -31.17 -14.30 -14.08
CA ILE A 504 -31.22 -15.33 -13.06
C ILE A 504 -31.22 -14.62 -11.71
N GLY A 505 -32.19 -14.98 -10.86
CA GLY A 505 -32.40 -14.31 -9.58
C GLY A 505 -32.67 -15.22 -8.43
N ILE A 506 -32.55 -14.69 -7.25
CA ILE A 506 -32.90 -15.28 -5.96
C ILE A 506 -34.26 -14.71 -5.53
N LYS A 507 -35.17 -15.55 -5.13
CA LYS A 507 -36.50 -15.13 -4.60
C LYS A 507 -36.36 -14.38 -3.28
N ALA A 508 -37.18 -13.35 -3.11
CA ALA A 508 -37.31 -12.65 -1.83
C ALA A 508 -38.32 -13.35 -0.93
N LYS A 509 -38.04 -13.37 0.39
CA LYS A 509 -39.06 -13.77 1.41
C LYS A 509 -40.07 -12.65 1.55
N PRO A 510 -41.37 -12.94 1.46
CA PRO A 510 -42.39 -11.94 1.67
C PRO A 510 -42.35 -11.37 3.10
N GLY A 511 -42.35 -10.02 3.21
CA GLY A 511 -42.42 -9.31 4.48
C GLY A 511 -41.13 -9.29 5.29
N ALA A 512 -39.98 -9.60 4.70
CA ALA A 512 -38.70 -9.43 5.35
C ALA A 512 -38.37 -7.93 5.57
N GLU A 513 -37.84 -7.59 6.74
CA GLU A 513 -37.55 -6.23 7.14
C GLU A 513 -36.12 -5.79 6.81
N ASP A 514 -35.21 -6.76 6.63
CA ASP A 514 -33.79 -6.52 6.27
C ASP A 514 -33.36 -7.41 5.10
N TYR A 515 -32.22 -7.09 4.54
CA TYR A 515 -31.69 -7.72 3.33
C TYR A 515 -31.39 -9.21 3.51
N GLU A 516 -30.60 -9.58 4.53
CA GLU A 516 -30.17 -10.97 4.72
C GLU A 516 -31.38 -11.89 5.02
N SER A 517 -32.34 -11.41 5.79
CA SER A 517 -33.57 -12.16 6.06
C SER A 517 -34.51 -12.23 4.84
N ALA A 518 -34.30 -11.35 3.84
CA ALA A 518 -35.07 -11.32 2.61
C ALA A 518 -34.65 -12.40 1.61
N LEU A 519 -33.39 -12.83 1.64
CA LEU A 519 -32.86 -13.78 0.67
C LEU A 519 -33.27 -15.22 1.00
N THR A 520 -33.38 -16.02 -0.05
CA THR A 520 -33.65 -17.46 0.01
C THR A 520 -32.64 -18.22 -0.81
N SER A 521 -32.68 -19.54 -0.78
CA SER A 521 -31.94 -20.36 -1.73
C SER A 521 -32.78 -20.73 -2.97
N ASP A 522 -33.94 -20.10 -3.16
CA ASP A 522 -34.84 -20.39 -4.28
C ASP A 522 -34.39 -19.58 -5.51
N LEU A 523 -34.03 -20.31 -6.55
CA LEU A 523 -33.51 -19.74 -7.82
C LEU A 523 -34.61 -19.74 -8.88
N VAL A 524 -34.68 -18.65 -9.63
CA VAL A 524 -35.55 -18.47 -10.78
C VAL A 524 -34.80 -17.85 -11.95
N TRP A 525 -35.32 -18.07 -13.15
CA TRP A 525 -34.96 -17.26 -14.29
C TRP A 525 -36.14 -16.44 -14.78
N LEU A 526 -35.87 -15.29 -15.40
CA LEU A 526 -36.85 -14.26 -15.70
C LEU A 526 -36.66 -13.79 -17.15
N LYS A 527 -37.78 -13.85 -17.93
CA LYS A 527 -37.81 -13.32 -19.28
C LYS A 527 -38.63 -12.03 -19.32
N PRO A 528 -38.13 -10.94 -19.91
CA PRO A 528 -38.91 -9.71 -20.03
C PRO A 528 -40.03 -9.89 -21.05
N ILE A 529 -41.29 -9.62 -20.65
CA ILE A 529 -42.48 -9.71 -21.49
C ILE A 529 -42.93 -8.33 -21.99
N ASP A 530 -43.16 -7.40 -21.06
CA ASP A 530 -43.51 -6.01 -21.33
C ASP A 530 -42.78 -5.12 -20.32
N ILE A 531 -41.59 -4.70 -20.68
CA ILE A 531 -40.72 -3.96 -19.77
C ILE A 531 -41.28 -2.58 -19.41
N THR A 532 -42.19 -2.02 -20.24
CA THR A 532 -42.85 -0.73 -19.94
C THR A 532 -43.85 -0.85 -18.78
N LYS A 533 -44.15 -2.05 -18.35
CA LYS A 533 -45.09 -2.38 -17.26
C LYS A 533 -44.42 -3.20 -16.18
N ASP A 534 -43.09 -3.32 -16.21
CA ASP A 534 -42.31 -4.20 -15.31
C ASP A 534 -42.88 -5.65 -15.29
N LEU A 535 -43.33 -6.18 -16.45
CA LEU A 535 -43.89 -7.49 -16.57
C LEU A 535 -42.87 -8.51 -17.03
N TRP A 536 -42.64 -9.51 -16.16
CA TRP A 536 -41.69 -10.58 -16.36
C TRP A 536 -42.42 -11.94 -16.37
N GLU A 537 -41.96 -12.85 -17.18
CA GLU A 537 -42.27 -14.27 -17.07
C GLU A 537 -41.24 -14.94 -16.16
N GLU A 538 -41.70 -15.59 -15.09
CA GLU A 538 -40.86 -16.21 -14.08
C GLU A 538 -40.95 -17.74 -14.20
N HIS A 539 -39.80 -18.40 -14.20
CA HIS A 539 -39.65 -19.85 -14.19
C HIS A 539 -38.73 -20.29 -13.05
N ALA A 540 -39.15 -21.34 -12.30
CA ALA A 540 -38.36 -21.89 -11.21
C ALA A 540 -37.18 -22.70 -11.73
N ILE A 541 -35.97 -22.41 -11.27
CA ILE A 541 -34.80 -23.26 -11.44
C ILE A 541 -34.80 -24.37 -10.38
N GLY A 542 -35.00 -24.01 -9.12
CA GLY A 542 -35.00 -24.90 -7.99
C GLY A 542 -34.53 -24.24 -6.72
N SER A 543 -34.41 -25.03 -5.63
CA SER A 543 -33.89 -24.52 -4.35
C SER A 543 -32.53 -25.14 -4.04
N GLY A 544 -31.58 -24.31 -3.64
CA GLY A 544 -30.28 -24.74 -3.12
C GLY A 544 -30.37 -25.37 -1.72
N ASP A 545 -29.32 -26.03 -1.27
CA ASP A 545 -29.22 -26.63 0.06
C ASP A 545 -28.54 -25.72 1.10
N GLY A 546 -27.97 -24.60 0.65
CA GLY A 546 -27.36 -23.59 1.51
C GLY A 546 -28.34 -22.52 1.98
N ASP A 547 -27.77 -21.42 2.54
CA ASP A 547 -28.55 -20.26 2.96
C ASP A 547 -29.03 -19.43 1.74
N TRP A 548 -28.17 -18.70 1.09
CA TRP A 548 -28.46 -17.99 -0.16
C TRP A 548 -27.21 -17.97 -1.05
N PRO A 549 -27.38 -18.09 -2.40
CA PRO A 549 -26.28 -18.04 -3.33
C PRO A 549 -25.51 -16.72 -3.26
N HIS A 550 -24.18 -16.78 -3.17
CA HIS A 550 -23.28 -15.64 -3.14
C HIS A 550 -22.40 -15.59 -4.39
N GLY A 551 -21.56 -16.61 -4.61
CA GLY A 551 -20.81 -16.76 -5.84
C GLY A 551 -21.52 -17.63 -6.86
N ASN A 552 -21.41 -17.28 -8.13
CA ASN A 552 -22.06 -18.06 -9.18
C ASN A 552 -21.28 -17.98 -10.51
N THR A 553 -21.49 -18.98 -11.35
CA THR A 553 -21.06 -18.98 -12.75
C THR A 553 -22.01 -19.79 -13.63
N LEU A 554 -22.18 -19.39 -14.88
CA LEU A 554 -23.01 -20.08 -15.86
C LEU A 554 -22.21 -20.31 -17.15
N GLY A 555 -22.30 -21.51 -17.70
CA GLY A 555 -21.63 -21.82 -18.96
C GLY A 555 -21.90 -23.23 -19.45
N PRO A 556 -21.35 -23.62 -20.62
CA PRO A 556 -21.44 -24.96 -21.18
C PRO A 556 -20.53 -25.96 -20.43
N LEU A 557 -20.87 -26.23 -19.17
CA LEU A 557 -20.09 -27.02 -18.22
C LEU A 557 -20.35 -28.53 -18.28
N LEU A 558 -21.39 -28.96 -19.00
CA LEU A 558 -21.80 -30.36 -19.04
C LEU A 558 -21.42 -31.04 -20.36
N PRO A 559 -21.42 -32.39 -20.39
CA PRO A 559 -21.15 -33.14 -21.60
C PRO A 559 -22.00 -32.67 -22.79
N GLY A 560 -21.34 -32.51 -23.96
CA GLY A 560 -21.99 -32.01 -25.17
C GLY A 560 -22.20 -30.50 -25.22
N GLY A 561 -21.60 -29.73 -24.29
CA GLY A 561 -21.71 -28.26 -24.24
C GLY A 561 -23.02 -27.75 -23.64
N ARG A 562 -23.72 -28.60 -22.91
CA ARG A 562 -24.98 -28.21 -22.27
C ARG A 562 -24.72 -27.26 -21.11
N LEU A 563 -25.59 -26.25 -21.01
CA LEU A 563 -25.46 -25.21 -19.97
C LEU A 563 -25.69 -25.74 -18.56
N ALA A 564 -25.04 -25.15 -17.61
CA ALA A 564 -25.33 -25.34 -16.18
C ALA A 564 -24.97 -24.08 -15.38
N LEU A 565 -25.75 -23.82 -14.35
CA LEU A 565 -25.50 -22.81 -13.34
C LEU A 565 -24.79 -23.46 -12.15
N VAL A 566 -23.69 -22.89 -11.71
CA VAL A 566 -23.03 -23.28 -10.45
C VAL A 566 -23.21 -22.17 -9.44
N CYS A 567 -23.61 -22.53 -8.23
CA CYS A 567 -23.78 -21.61 -7.11
C CYS A 567 -22.95 -22.05 -5.90
N GLY A 568 -22.19 -21.11 -5.33
CA GLY A 568 -21.69 -21.16 -3.96
C GLY A 568 -22.64 -20.42 -3.02
N TYR A 569 -22.50 -20.62 -1.74
CA TYR A 569 -23.40 -20.06 -0.72
C TYR A 569 -22.62 -19.15 0.24
N HIS A 570 -23.31 -18.17 0.83
CA HIS A 570 -22.73 -17.28 1.80
C HIS A 570 -22.16 -18.05 3.01
N ASP A 571 -22.91 -19.02 3.56
CA ASP A 571 -22.36 -19.95 4.57
C ASP A 571 -21.67 -21.16 3.90
N HIS A 572 -20.59 -20.89 3.16
CA HIS A 572 -19.80 -21.87 2.43
C HIS A 572 -19.10 -22.90 3.32
N SER A 573 -18.96 -22.63 4.63
CA SER A 573 -18.38 -23.59 5.58
C SER A 573 -19.28 -24.80 5.86
N HIS A 574 -20.58 -24.68 5.55
CA HIS A 574 -21.59 -25.73 5.77
C HIS A 574 -22.31 -26.13 4.49
N SER A 575 -22.12 -25.38 3.40
CA SER A 575 -22.84 -25.57 2.15
C SER A 575 -21.89 -25.57 0.97
N PRO A 576 -21.44 -26.74 0.49
CA PRO A 576 -20.56 -26.84 -0.67
C PRO A 576 -21.27 -26.38 -1.95
N PRO A 577 -20.51 -25.96 -2.96
CA PRO A 577 -21.05 -25.52 -4.24
C PRO A 577 -21.90 -26.58 -4.95
N GLN A 578 -22.98 -26.12 -5.55
CA GLN A 578 -23.94 -26.96 -6.27
C GLN A 578 -24.03 -26.53 -7.74
N ILE A 579 -24.21 -27.53 -8.61
CA ILE A 579 -24.52 -27.34 -10.02
C ILE A 579 -25.99 -27.64 -10.27
N PHE A 580 -26.63 -26.73 -11.03
CA PHE A 580 -28.01 -26.87 -11.54
C PHE A 580 -27.91 -27.07 -13.04
N GLU A 581 -28.30 -28.26 -13.50
CA GLU A 581 -28.19 -28.71 -14.89
C GLU A 581 -29.44 -28.27 -15.68
N THR A 582 -29.24 -27.52 -16.78
CA THR A 582 -30.36 -27.08 -17.62
C THR A 582 -31.09 -28.28 -18.22
N PRO A 583 -32.44 -28.35 -18.10
CA PRO A 583 -33.25 -29.34 -18.81
C PRO A 583 -33.43 -28.94 -20.29
N ASP A 584 -33.90 -29.88 -21.13
CA ASP A 584 -34.26 -29.60 -22.52
C ASP A 584 -35.43 -28.61 -22.64
N ASP A 585 -36.36 -28.65 -21.68
CA ASP A 585 -37.44 -27.69 -21.50
C ASP A 585 -37.13 -26.82 -20.28
N LEU A 586 -36.68 -25.60 -20.51
CA LEU A 586 -36.20 -24.65 -19.48
C LEU A 586 -37.29 -24.30 -18.46
N THR A 587 -38.59 -24.59 -18.73
CA THR A 587 -39.70 -24.38 -17.78
C THR A 587 -39.78 -25.46 -16.71
N GLN A 588 -39.03 -26.54 -16.86
CA GLN A 588 -38.92 -27.61 -15.86
C GLN A 588 -37.88 -27.27 -14.80
N LEU A 589 -37.99 -27.87 -13.62
CA LEU A 589 -36.98 -27.74 -12.58
C LEU A 589 -35.62 -28.32 -13.05
N TRP A 590 -34.58 -27.63 -12.74
CA TRP A 590 -33.22 -28.04 -13.08
C TRP A 590 -32.70 -29.07 -12.07
N ALA A 591 -32.06 -30.11 -12.56
CA ALA A 591 -31.49 -31.15 -11.71
C ALA A 591 -30.27 -30.58 -10.97
N LYS A 592 -30.21 -30.74 -9.65
CA LYS A 592 -29.10 -30.25 -8.86
C LYS A 592 -28.28 -31.36 -8.22
N ARG A 593 -26.99 -31.08 -8.00
CA ARG A 593 -26.07 -31.91 -7.20
C ARG A 593 -24.91 -31.10 -6.68
N VAL A 594 -24.26 -31.55 -5.62
CA VAL A 594 -22.95 -31.04 -5.16
C VAL A 594 -21.90 -31.37 -6.21
N ILE A 595 -21.01 -30.41 -6.53
CA ILE A 595 -19.94 -30.62 -7.51
C ILE A 595 -18.57 -30.88 -6.88
N ALA A 596 -18.31 -30.28 -5.73
CA ALA A 596 -17.07 -30.44 -4.99
C ALA A 596 -17.29 -30.15 -3.51
N ASP A 597 -16.53 -30.79 -2.63
CA ASP A 597 -16.51 -30.50 -1.19
C ASP A 597 -15.35 -29.54 -0.91
N ILE A 598 -15.58 -28.26 -1.19
CA ILE A 598 -14.63 -27.17 -0.95
C ILE A 598 -15.26 -26.09 -0.06
N PRO A 599 -14.50 -25.49 0.86
CA PRO A 599 -14.99 -24.44 1.74
C PRO A 599 -14.90 -23.06 1.06
N TYR A 600 -15.54 -22.90 -0.07
CA TYR A 600 -15.51 -21.65 -0.84
C TYR A 600 -16.84 -21.41 -1.57
N GLY A 601 -17.30 -20.17 -1.57
CA GLY A 601 -18.57 -19.80 -2.18
C GLY A 601 -18.69 -18.34 -2.64
N GLU A 602 -17.60 -17.56 -2.57
CA GLU A 602 -17.65 -16.12 -2.79
C GLU A 602 -17.78 -15.74 -4.28
N GLU A 603 -16.87 -16.14 -5.16
CA GLU A 603 -16.94 -15.88 -6.59
C GLU A 603 -16.41 -17.06 -7.39
N MET A 604 -17.06 -17.34 -8.52
CA MET A 604 -16.71 -18.43 -9.41
C MET A 604 -16.70 -17.97 -10.85
N ILE A 605 -15.75 -18.46 -11.63
CA ILE A 605 -15.63 -18.16 -13.06
C ILE A 605 -15.49 -19.47 -13.83
N ALA A 606 -16.35 -19.69 -14.84
CA ALA A 606 -16.20 -20.77 -15.81
C ALA A 606 -15.11 -20.37 -16.84
N TYR A 607 -14.01 -21.10 -16.86
CA TYR A 607 -12.86 -20.83 -17.74
C TYR A 607 -12.06 -22.10 -18.02
N ASP A 608 -11.58 -22.28 -19.25
CA ASP A 608 -10.65 -23.35 -19.62
C ASP A 608 -9.25 -23.00 -19.11
N LEU A 609 -8.95 -23.37 -17.84
CA LEU A 609 -7.73 -22.97 -17.18
C LEU A 609 -6.52 -23.82 -17.58
N ASP A 610 -6.73 -25.09 -17.93
CA ASP A 610 -5.67 -26.02 -18.31
C ASP A 610 -5.46 -26.19 -19.84
N GLY A 611 -6.31 -25.52 -20.63
CA GLY A 611 -6.23 -25.50 -22.08
C GLY A 611 -6.68 -26.80 -22.76
N ASP A 612 -7.53 -27.63 -22.08
CA ASP A 612 -7.99 -28.89 -22.64
C ASP A 612 -9.26 -28.77 -23.50
N GLY A 613 -9.79 -27.55 -23.64
CA GLY A 613 -10.96 -27.21 -24.45
C GLY A 613 -12.30 -27.42 -23.76
N LYS A 614 -12.31 -27.71 -22.46
CA LYS A 614 -13.50 -27.78 -21.62
C LYS A 614 -13.50 -26.60 -20.62
N LEU A 615 -14.66 -26.08 -20.33
CA LEU A 615 -14.74 -25.07 -19.27
C LEU A 615 -14.64 -25.73 -17.91
N ASP A 616 -13.67 -25.33 -17.14
CA ASP A 616 -13.48 -25.61 -15.74
C ASP A 616 -14.19 -24.57 -14.89
N ILE A 617 -14.04 -24.66 -13.56
CA ILE A 617 -14.52 -23.65 -12.63
C ILE A 617 -13.34 -23.19 -11.77
N VAL A 618 -13.01 -21.90 -11.87
CA VAL A 618 -12.09 -21.25 -10.94
C VAL A 618 -12.92 -20.71 -9.79
N ALA A 619 -12.64 -21.20 -8.57
CA ALA A 619 -13.36 -20.86 -7.36
C ALA A 619 -12.35 -20.36 -6.30
N GLY A 620 -12.01 -19.06 -6.35
CA GLY A 620 -10.97 -18.47 -5.53
C GLY A 620 -9.62 -19.19 -5.68
N PRO A 621 -9.09 -19.82 -4.61
CA PRO A 621 -7.83 -20.55 -4.67
C PRO A 621 -7.97 -21.97 -5.24
N TYR A 622 -9.16 -22.38 -5.66
CA TYR A 622 -9.42 -23.72 -6.17
C TYR A 622 -9.63 -23.71 -7.68
N PHE A 623 -9.14 -24.74 -8.30
CA PHE A 623 -9.41 -25.14 -9.67
C PHE A 623 -10.25 -26.41 -9.64
N LEU A 624 -11.47 -26.39 -10.16
CA LEU A 624 -12.34 -27.54 -10.31
C LEU A 624 -12.25 -28.02 -11.74
N GLU A 625 -11.39 -28.99 -11.99
CA GLU A 625 -11.15 -29.59 -13.31
C GLU A 625 -12.40 -30.30 -13.84
N ASN A 626 -12.85 -29.92 -15.03
CA ASN A 626 -13.94 -30.58 -15.72
C ASN A 626 -13.47 -31.86 -16.43
N LEU A 627 -13.82 -33.02 -15.88
CA LEU A 627 -13.41 -34.31 -16.44
C LEU A 627 -14.12 -34.70 -17.75
N GLY A 628 -15.07 -33.86 -18.23
CA GLY A 628 -15.79 -34.06 -19.51
C GLY A 628 -16.97 -35.05 -19.43
N ASP A 629 -17.16 -35.71 -18.30
CA ASP A 629 -18.26 -36.66 -18.06
C ASP A 629 -19.28 -36.11 -17.05
N GLY A 630 -19.20 -34.83 -16.76
CA GLY A 630 -20.06 -34.14 -15.81
C GLY A 630 -19.51 -34.11 -14.39
N ARG A 631 -18.38 -34.74 -14.12
CA ARG A 631 -17.68 -34.66 -12.82
C ARG A 631 -16.63 -33.59 -12.81
N PHE A 632 -16.39 -33.05 -11.61
CA PHE A 632 -15.33 -32.06 -11.37
C PHE A 632 -14.39 -32.56 -10.30
N GLU A 633 -13.08 -32.35 -10.45
CA GLU A 633 -12.05 -32.70 -9.47
C GLU A 633 -11.41 -31.42 -8.91
N PRO A 634 -11.45 -31.20 -7.57
CA PRO A 634 -10.90 -29.98 -6.98
C PRO A 634 -9.41 -30.07 -6.77
N HIS A 635 -8.66 -29.05 -7.18
CA HIS A 635 -7.25 -28.84 -6.96
C HIS A 635 -7.03 -27.51 -6.26
N LEU A 636 -6.21 -27.49 -5.18
CA LEU A 636 -5.81 -26.27 -4.52
C LEU A 636 -4.58 -25.68 -5.24
N LEU A 637 -4.68 -24.42 -5.70
CA LEU A 637 -3.67 -23.76 -6.54
C LEU A 637 -2.54 -23.11 -5.74
N ILE A 638 -2.71 -22.87 -4.44
CA ILE A 638 -1.73 -22.16 -3.60
C ILE A 638 -1.37 -22.97 -2.35
N ASP A 639 -0.23 -22.65 -1.73
CA ASP A 639 0.16 -23.24 -0.44
C ASP A 639 -0.98 -23.02 0.58
N PRO A 640 -1.44 -24.07 1.28
CA PRO A 640 -2.53 -23.97 2.26
C PRO A 640 -2.36 -22.87 3.30
N LYS A 641 -1.11 -22.49 3.63
CA LYS A 641 -0.84 -21.36 4.55
C LYS A 641 -1.30 -20.01 4.02
N TYR A 642 -1.39 -19.84 2.69
CA TYR A 642 -1.88 -18.64 2.02
C TYR A 642 -3.35 -18.74 1.61
N ALA A 643 -3.97 -19.91 1.69
CA ALA A 643 -5.38 -20.08 1.41
C ALA A 643 -6.29 -19.50 2.52
N GLN A 644 -5.72 -19.19 3.67
CA GLN A 644 -6.39 -18.54 4.80
C GLN A 644 -5.63 -17.27 5.16
N PHE A 645 -5.90 -16.19 4.46
CA PHE A 645 -5.44 -14.87 4.87
C PHE A 645 -6.20 -14.48 6.15
N GLU A 646 -5.50 -14.29 7.20
CA GLU A 646 -5.70 -14.01 8.62
C GLU A 646 -7.12 -14.11 9.25
N ASN A 647 -8.25 -13.86 8.61
CA ASN A 647 -9.56 -13.85 9.29
C ASN A 647 -10.69 -14.60 8.58
N GLN A 648 -10.44 -15.72 7.90
CA GLN A 648 -11.44 -16.66 7.36
C GLN A 648 -11.92 -16.44 5.93
N ASN A 649 -11.70 -15.29 5.33
CA ASN A 649 -12.07 -15.11 3.94
C ASN A 649 -10.79 -15.21 3.11
N ALA A 650 -10.54 -16.36 2.54
CA ALA A 650 -9.61 -16.53 1.47
C ALA A 650 -9.92 -15.49 0.37
N ILE A 651 -9.46 -15.62 -0.77
CA ILE A 651 -9.78 -14.86 -1.96
C ILE A 651 -11.28 -14.57 -2.06
N SER A 652 -11.69 -13.29 -2.06
CA SER A 652 -13.10 -12.88 -2.12
C SER A 652 -13.58 -12.70 -3.56
N ARG A 653 -12.82 -11.97 -4.38
CA ARG A 653 -13.16 -11.72 -5.78
C ARG A 653 -12.02 -12.12 -6.67
N ILE A 654 -12.35 -12.57 -7.89
CA ILE A 654 -11.37 -13.03 -8.89
C ILE A 654 -11.65 -12.44 -10.28
N ALA A 655 -10.60 -12.35 -11.08
CA ALA A 655 -10.67 -12.09 -12.52
C ALA A 655 -9.58 -12.91 -13.23
N ILE A 656 -9.75 -13.18 -14.51
CA ILE A 656 -8.80 -14.00 -15.26
C ILE A 656 -8.22 -13.21 -16.44
N MET A 657 -6.89 -13.13 -16.50
CA MET A 657 -6.15 -12.55 -17.61
C MET A 657 -4.73 -13.14 -17.67
N ASP A 658 -4.08 -13.04 -18.81
CA ASP A 658 -2.65 -13.29 -18.94
C ASP A 658 -1.88 -12.05 -18.45
N VAL A 659 -1.41 -12.11 -17.21
CA VAL A 659 -0.75 -10.97 -16.54
C VAL A 659 0.67 -10.76 -17.07
N ASN A 660 1.43 -11.85 -17.23
CA ASN A 660 2.86 -11.81 -17.56
C ASN A 660 3.16 -11.94 -19.08
N GLY A 661 2.13 -12.09 -19.91
CA GLY A 661 2.25 -12.18 -21.36
C GLY A 661 2.82 -13.52 -21.87
N ASP A 662 2.69 -14.59 -21.08
CA ASP A 662 3.21 -15.90 -21.46
C ASP A 662 2.21 -16.79 -22.22
N GLY A 663 1.01 -16.29 -22.45
CA GLY A 663 -0.07 -16.94 -23.17
C GLY A 663 -0.91 -17.91 -22.33
N ARG A 664 -0.71 -17.97 -21.01
CA ARG A 664 -1.51 -18.75 -20.08
C ARG A 664 -2.42 -17.82 -19.23
N PRO A 665 -3.63 -18.26 -18.91
CA PRO A 665 -4.50 -17.47 -18.05
C PRO A 665 -4.02 -17.52 -16.60
N ASP A 666 -3.82 -16.34 -16.00
CA ASP A 666 -3.55 -16.16 -14.57
C ASP A 666 -4.82 -15.75 -13.84
N ILE A 667 -4.82 -15.86 -12.52
CA ILE A 667 -5.96 -15.53 -11.67
C ILE A 667 -5.61 -14.30 -10.82
N LEU A 668 -6.21 -13.16 -11.13
CA LEU A 668 -6.21 -11.99 -10.28
C LEU A 668 -7.16 -12.20 -9.09
N PHE A 669 -6.85 -11.64 -7.94
CA PHE A 669 -7.69 -11.78 -6.76
C PHE A 669 -7.65 -10.58 -5.82
N THR A 670 -8.70 -10.45 -5.03
CA THR A 670 -8.78 -9.57 -3.87
C THR A 670 -9.16 -10.37 -2.62
N VAL A 671 -8.89 -9.80 -1.45
CA VAL A 671 -9.20 -10.44 -0.15
C VAL A 671 -10.00 -9.48 0.71
N GLU A 672 -11.22 -9.86 1.08
CA GLU A 672 -11.95 -9.15 2.12
C GLU A 672 -11.33 -9.43 3.49
N ASP A 673 -11.07 -8.39 4.27
CA ASP A 673 -10.61 -8.51 5.65
C ASP A 673 -11.38 -7.54 6.55
N VAL A 674 -12.50 -8.02 7.08
CA VAL A 674 -13.43 -7.27 7.91
C VAL A 674 -13.69 -8.00 9.22
N ASP A 675 -13.42 -7.35 10.37
CA ASP A 675 -13.82 -7.86 11.67
C ASP A 675 -15.24 -7.38 12.04
N TRP A 676 -16.18 -8.26 11.93
CA TRP A 676 -17.60 -8.05 12.23
C TRP A 676 -17.92 -8.07 13.75
N ASN A 677 -16.91 -8.27 14.60
CA ASN A 677 -17.13 -8.25 16.05
C ASN A 677 -17.61 -6.86 16.50
N ASP A 678 -18.75 -6.78 17.17
CA ASP A 678 -19.39 -5.54 17.63
C ASP A 678 -18.46 -4.62 18.44
N ASN A 679 -17.41 -5.17 19.07
CA ASN A 679 -16.45 -4.39 19.84
C ASN A 679 -15.30 -3.84 18.97
N VAL A 680 -15.11 -4.35 17.77
CA VAL A 680 -14.01 -3.96 16.86
C VAL A 680 -14.53 -3.21 15.66
N ARG A 681 -15.43 -3.80 14.88
CA ARG A 681 -16.03 -3.26 13.66
C ARG A 681 -15.00 -2.50 12.80
N LYS A 682 -14.17 -3.24 12.10
CA LYS A 682 -13.03 -2.65 11.39
C LYS A 682 -12.74 -3.43 10.11
N ALA A 683 -12.50 -2.69 9.03
CA ALA A 683 -11.87 -3.20 7.82
C ALA A 683 -10.34 -3.06 7.91
N PHE A 684 -9.61 -4.09 7.51
CA PHE A 684 -8.15 -4.15 7.56
C PHE A 684 -7.54 -4.00 6.16
N PHE A 685 -6.23 -3.78 6.11
CA PHE A 685 -5.50 -3.83 4.86
C PHE A 685 -5.26 -5.27 4.46
N ALA A 686 -5.73 -5.62 3.26
CA ALA A 686 -5.64 -6.94 2.70
C ALA A 686 -5.04 -6.92 1.29
N PRO A 687 -4.51 -8.04 0.79
CA PRO A 687 -3.83 -8.07 -0.48
C PRO A 687 -4.79 -7.97 -1.68
N VAL A 688 -4.28 -7.31 -2.71
CA VAL A 688 -4.62 -7.48 -4.11
C VAL A 688 -3.47 -8.21 -4.76
N GLY A 689 -3.71 -9.28 -5.49
CA GLY A 689 -2.65 -10.09 -6.05
C GLY A 689 -3.05 -10.89 -7.27
N TRP A 690 -2.15 -11.76 -7.70
CA TRP A 690 -2.43 -12.70 -8.77
C TRP A 690 -1.67 -14.01 -8.59
N LEU A 691 -2.26 -15.07 -9.11
CA LEU A 691 -1.72 -16.42 -9.11
C LEU A 691 -1.21 -16.70 -10.53
N GLU A 692 0.10 -16.84 -10.68
CA GLU A 692 0.74 -17.16 -11.96
C GLU A 692 0.56 -18.63 -12.30
N ASN A 693 -0.07 -18.88 -13.45
CA ASN A 693 -0.27 -20.20 -13.98
C ASN A 693 1.05 -20.80 -14.52
N THR A 694 1.58 -21.77 -13.81
CA THR A 694 2.84 -22.42 -14.19
C THR A 694 2.71 -23.46 -15.29
N GLY A 695 1.52 -23.62 -15.90
CA GLY A 695 1.23 -24.52 -17.01
C GLY A 695 0.85 -25.94 -16.59
N SER A 696 0.63 -26.21 -15.32
CA SER A 696 0.22 -27.53 -14.83
C SER A 696 -0.70 -27.37 -13.61
N PRO A 697 -1.93 -26.85 -13.77
CA PRO A 697 -2.82 -26.57 -12.63
C PRO A 697 -3.21 -27.83 -11.83
N ARG A 698 -3.07 -29.03 -12.41
CA ARG A 698 -3.30 -30.32 -11.72
C ARG A 698 -2.15 -30.73 -10.80
N ASP A 699 -0.92 -30.43 -11.18
CA ASP A 699 0.29 -31.02 -10.58
C ASP A 699 1.12 -30.02 -9.79
N ARG A 700 0.88 -28.72 -9.98
CA ARG A 700 1.72 -27.66 -9.44
C ARG A 700 0.87 -26.54 -8.88
N MET A 701 1.30 -26.06 -7.73
CA MET A 701 0.78 -24.80 -7.19
C MET A 701 1.20 -23.64 -8.09
N PHE A 702 0.33 -22.65 -8.19
CA PHE A 702 0.61 -21.39 -8.86
C PHE A 702 1.57 -20.54 -8.01
N ASN A 703 2.35 -19.68 -8.66
CA ASN A 703 3.16 -18.73 -7.93
C ASN A 703 2.29 -17.55 -7.49
N LEU A 704 2.40 -17.19 -6.22
CA LEU A 704 1.66 -16.08 -5.63
C LEU A 704 2.45 -14.78 -5.79
N HIS A 705 1.81 -13.78 -6.39
CA HIS A 705 2.33 -12.41 -6.54
C HIS A 705 1.37 -11.41 -5.90
N PHE A 706 1.92 -10.35 -5.29
CA PHE A 706 1.13 -9.27 -4.72
C PHE A 706 1.25 -8.02 -5.58
N ILE A 707 0.11 -7.40 -5.89
CA ILE A 707 0.01 -6.13 -6.60
C ILE A 707 0.09 -4.98 -5.60
N ASP A 708 -0.77 -5.06 -4.56
CA ASP A 708 -0.90 -4.01 -3.54
C ASP A 708 -1.50 -4.57 -2.25
N ARG A 709 -1.59 -3.73 -1.23
CA ARG A 709 -2.40 -3.95 -0.03
C ARG A 709 -3.26 -2.70 0.19
N VAL A 710 -4.55 -2.87 0.13
CA VAL A 710 -5.52 -1.79 0.30
C VAL A 710 -6.58 -2.22 1.31
N ARG A 711 -7.45 -1.30 1.70
CA ARG A 711 -8.41 -1.56 2.77
C ARG A 711 -9.52 -2.49 2.31
N SER A 712 -9.48 -3.74 2.81
CA SER A 712 -10.50 -4.77 2.56
C SER A 712 -11.01 -4.73 1.10
N PRO A 713 -10.15 -4.98 0.09
CA PRO A 713 -10.58 -4.95 -1.30
C PRO A 713 -11.61 -6.06 -1.52
N HIS A 714 -12.82 -5.71 -1.93
CA HIS A 714 -13.92 -6.64 -2.11
C HIS A 714 -14.57 -6.55 -3.49
N SER A 715 -13.97 -5.81 -4.41
CA SER A 715 -14.43 -5.78 -5.81
C SER A 715 -13.25 -5.71 -6.76
N ILE A 716 -13.40 -6.38 -7.91
CA ILE A 716 -12.39 -6.41 -8.97
C ILE A 716 -13.05 -6.38 -10.35
N GLY A 717 -12.42 -5.70 -11.29
CA GLY A 717 -12.80 -5.69 -12.70
C GLY A 717 -11.57 -5.52 -13.57
N ILE A 718 -11.65 -5.96 -14.81
CA ILE A 718 -10.57 -5.85 -15.80
C ILE A 718 -11.08 -5.30 -17.13
N GLY A 719 -10.25 -4.56 -17.84
CA GLY A 719 -10.54 -4.08 -19.19
C GLY A 719 -9.48 -3.10 -19.69
N ASP A 720 -9.40 -2.92 -21.00
CA ASP A 720 -8.59 -1.88 -21.64
C ASP A 720 -9.30 -0.53 -21.47
N ILE A 721 -8.95 0.19 -20.40
CA ILE A 721 -9.67 1.39 -19.97
C ILE A 721 -9.18 2.64 -20.72
N ASP A 722 -7.90 2.71 -21.05
CA ASP A 722 -7.30 3.85 -21.71
C ASP A 722 -7.14 3.66 -23.24
N GLY A 723 -7.49 2.50 -23.77
CA GLY A 723 -7.53 2.20 -25.19
C GLY A 723 -6.14 1.95 -25.80
N ASP A 724 -5.15 1.57 -25.01
CA ASP A 724 -3.80 1.30 -25.49
C ASP A 724 -3.55 -0.17 -25.87
N GLY A 725 -4.53 -1.05 -25.63
CA GLY A 725 -4.50 -2.46 -25.92
C GLY A 725 -3.98 -3.34 -24.80
N GLU A 726 -3.57 -2.76 -23.67
CA GLU A 726 -3.27 -3.48 -22.43
C GLU A 726 -4.49 -3.48 -21.51
N THR A 727 -4.59 -4.48 -20.66
CA THR A 727 -5.71 -4.60 -19.72
C THR A 727 -5.32 -4.02 -18.38
N GLU A 728 -6.11 -3.07 -17.88
CA GLU A 728 -6.03 -2.55 -16.52
C GLU A 728 -6.90 -3.36 -15.56
N VAL A 729 -6.57 -3.24 -14.27
CA VAL A 729 -7.31 -3.84 -13.16
C VAL A 729 -7.95 -2.75 -12.32
N VAL A 730 -9.25 -2.86 -12.07
CA VAL A 730 -9.99 -1.94 -11.19
C VAL A 730 -10.28 -2.64 -9.87
N VAL A 731 -9.99 -1.98 -8.76
CA VAL A 731 -10.23 -2.52 -7.41
C VAL A 731 -10.91 -1.48 -6.54
N GLY A 732 -11.95 -1.91 -5.83
CA GLY A 732 -12.67 -1.08 -4.88
C GLY A 732 -12.49 -1.55 -3.44
N GLU A 733 -12.28 -0.59 -2.53
CA GLU A 733 -12.19 -0.82 -1.09
C GLU A 733 -13.58 -0.92 -0.46
N HIS A 734 -13.69 -1.77 0.56
CA HIS A 734 -14.90 -2.02 1.32
C HIS A 734 -14.69 -1.71 2.81
N ASP A 735 -15.57 -0.86 3.37
CA ASP A 735 -15.69 -0.62 4.81
C ASP A 735 -17.17 -0.44 5.17
N PRO A 736 -17.87 -1.51 5.62
CA PRO A 736 -19.30 -1.47 5.86
C PRO A 736 -19.71 -0.73 7.15
N PHE A 737 -18.76 -0.26 7.94
CA PHE A 737 -19.03 0.26 9.28
C PHE A 737 -19.15 1.78 9.33
N HIS A 738 -20.25 2.25 9.90
CA HIS A 738 -20.46 3.68 10.15
C HIS A 738 -20.10 4.06 11.60
N PRO A 739 -19.51 5.23 11.86
CA PRO A 739 -18.99 6.19 10.88
C PRO A 739 -17.77 5.64 10.16
N TYR A 740 -17.74 5.81 8.85
CA TYR A 740 -16.60 5.37 8.04
C TYR A 740 -15.33 6.01 8.54
N ARG A 741 -14.42 5.17 9.03
CA ARG A 741 -13.15 5.60 9.64
C ARG A 741 -12.13 6.03 8.60
N SER A 742 -12.34 5.62 7.37
CA SER A 742 -11.51 5.95 6.22
C SER A 742 -12.36 6.28 5.02
N LYS A 743 -11.79 6.99 4.09
CA LYS A 743 -12.36 7.12 2.77
C LYS A 743 -12.00 5.86 2.00
N CYS A 744 -12.99 5.04 1.67
CA CYS A 744 -12.79 3.95 0.72
C CYS A 744 -12.45 4.52 -0.65
N ARG A 745 -11.60 3.82 -1.37
CA ARG A 745 -11.08 4.27 -2.66
C ARG A 745 -11.43 3.28 -3.76
N LEU A 746 -11.53 3.83 -4.96
CA LEU A 746 -11.59 3.08 -6.20
C LEU A 746 -10.30 3.33 -6.97
N TYR A 747 -9.58 2.26 -7.28
CA TYR A 747 -8.28 2.32 -7.93
C TYR A 747 -8.32 1.72 -9.33
N ILE A 748 -7.50 2.28 -10.23
CA ILE A 748 -7.06 1.61 -11.46
C ILE A 748 -5.59 1.23 -11.26
N TYR A 749 -5.26 -0.01 -11.58
CA TYR A 749 -3.88 -0.51 -11.63
C TYR A 749 -3.49 -0.79 -13.07
N LYS A 750 -2.32 -0.29 -13.47
CA LYS A 750 -1.70 -0.56 -14.77
C LYS A 750 -0.33 -1.20 -14.55
N LYS A 751 0.02 -2.20 -15.33
CA LYS A 751 1.35 -2.82 -15.23
C LYS A 751 2.44 -1.78 -15.45
N ALA A 752 3.42 -1.71 -14.55
CA ALA A 752 4.60 -0.86 -14.68
C ALA A 752 5.78 -1.61 -15.32
N ASP A 753 5.70 -2.94 -15.37
CA ASP A 753 6.61 -3.82 -16.11
C ASP A 753 5.85 -4.92 -16.84
N PRO A 754 6.40 -5.48 -17.94
CA PRO A 754 5.71 -6.47 -18.76
C PRO A 754 5.39 -7.81 -18.07
N LYS A 755 6.07 -8.11 -16.95
CA LYS A 755 5.87 -9.37 -16.20
C LYS A 755 4.81 -9.25 -15.10
N GLY A 756 4.23 -8.07 -14.90
CA GLY A 756 3.23 -7.84 -13.86
C GLY A 756 3.76 -7.94 -12.42
N ILE A 757 5.05 -7.67 -12.22
CA ILE A 757 5.67 -7.67 -10.87
C ILE A 757 5.47 -6.34 -10.17
N THR A 758 5.50 -5.24 -10.92
CA THR A 758 5.29 -3.88 -10.42
C THR A 758 4.10 -3.23 -11.10
N TRP A 759 3.33 -2.43 -10.35
CA TRP A 759 2.09 -1.85 -10.82
C TRP A 759 1.97 -0.38 -10.47
N SER A 760 1.51 0.41 -11.43
CA SER A 760 1.13 1.80 -11.22
C SER A 760 -0.28 1.86 -10.64
N ARG A 761 -0.48 2.67 -9.59
CA ARG A 761 -1.76 2.82 -8.89
C ARG A 761 -2.34 4.21 -9.10
N PHE A 762 -3.59 4.27 -9.57
CA PHE A 762 -4.32 5.52 -9.83
C PHE A 762 -5.63 5.55 -9.04
N PRO A 763 -5.72 6.35 -7.96
CA PRO A 763 -6.97 6.52 -7.25
C PRO A 763 -7.91 7.42 -8.08
N ILE A 764 -9.06 6.92 -8.47
CA ILE A 764 -10.06 7.67 -9.25
C ILE A 764 -11.22 8.22 -8.39
N ASP A 765 -11.48 7.60 -7.26
CA ASP A 765 -12.43 8.08 -6.24
C ASP A 765 -11.94 7.74 -4.83
N ASN A 766 -12.36 8.54 -3.83
CA ASN A 766 -12.04 8.33 -2.42
C ASN A 766 -13.21 8.69 -1.50
N ARG A 767 -14.46 8.62 -1.99
CA ARG A 767 -15.65 9.11 -1.29
C ARG A 767 -16.62 8.03 -0.86
N PHE A 768 -16.60 6.87 -1.52
CA PHE A 768 -17.63 5.84 -1.37
C PHE A 768 -16.97 4.48 -1.16
N GLU A 769 -17.64 3.62 -0.43
CA GLU A 769 -17.26 2.23 -0.31
C GLU A 769 -17.76 1.40 -1.50
N HIS A 770 -17.09 0.30 -1.79
CA HIS A 770 -17.32 -0.56 -2.96
C HIS A 770 -17.39 -2.02 -2.52
N HIS A 771 -18.57 -2.50 -2.24
CA HIS A 771 -18.76 -3.89 -1.83
C HIS A 771 -18.56 -4.84 -3.00
N ASP A 772 -19.34 -4.66 -4.06
CA ASP A 772 -19.26 -5.42 -5.29
C ASP A 772 -19.19 -4.46 -6.50
N GLY A 773 -18.83 -4.99 -7.63
CA GLY A 773 -18.68 -4.20 -8.84
C GLY A 773 -17.23 -3.89 -9.13
N ALA A 774 -16.88 -2.60 -9.22
CA ALA A 774 -15.67 -2.15 -9.90
C ALA A 774 -15.56 -2.76 -11.31
N LYS A 775 -16.71 -3.16 -11.90
CA LYS A 775 -16.76 -3.84 -13.21
C LYS A 775 -16.52 -2.84 -14.33
N VAL A 776 -15.64 -3.20 -15.25
CA VAL A 776 -15.38 -2.44 -16.47
C VAL A 776 -16.37 -2.87 -17.52
N VAL A 777 -17.20 -1.94 -18.02
CA VAL A 777 -18.30 -2.24 -18.93
C VAL A 777 -18.40 -1.18 -20.03
N GLU A 778 -18.93 -1.56 -21.17
CA GLU A 778 -19.29 -0.65 -22.25
C GLU A 778 -20.78 -0.32 -22.16
N LEU A 779 -21.14 0.74 -21.42
CA LEU A 779 -22.54 1.15 -21.27
C LEU A 779 -23.18 1.70 -22.54
N SER A 780 -22.37 2.23 -23.42
CA SER A 780 -22.76 2.70 -24.75
C SER A 780 -21.62 2.44 -25.72
N PRO A 781 -21.87 2.19 -27.00
CA PRO A 781 -20.83 1.86 -27.97
C PRO A 781 -19.62 2.80 -27.92
N GLY A 782 -18.42 2.26 -27.69
CA GLY A 782 -17.15 2.97 -27.59
C GLY A 782 -16.96 3.77 -26.29
N LYS A 783 -17.80 3.59 -25.26
CA LYS A 783 -17.69 4.27 -23.97
C LYS A 783 -17.49 3.31 -22.81
N ILE A 784 -16.23 3.10 -22.47
CA ILE A 784 -15.86 2.31 -21.31
C ILE A 784 -16.26 3.06 -20.04
N SER A 785 -16.90 2.35 -19.13
CA SER A 785 -17.36 2.85 -17.83
C SER A 785 -16.98 1.87 -16.73
N ILE A 786 -16.83 2.36 -15.52
CA ILE A 786 -16.70 1.54 -14.32
C ILE A 786 -18.01 1.64 -13.55
N ILE A 787 -18.63 0.51 -13.23
CA ILE A 787 -19.84 0.44 -12.41
C ILE A 787 -19.53 -0.23 -11.07
N SER A 788 -20.16 0.26 -10.01
CA SER A 788 -19.99 -0.28 -8.66
C SER A 788 -21.20 0.06 -7.80
N HIS A 789 -21.33 -0.65 -6.70
CA HIS A 789 -22.29 -0.30 -5.66
C HIS A 789 -21.69 -0.51 -4.26
N GLY A 790 -22.29 0.16 -3.28
CA GLY A 790 -21.92 0.03 -1.88
C GLY A 790 -22.88 -0.88 -1.11
N TRP A 791 -22.46 -1.23 0.08
CA TRP A 791 -23.18 -2.05 1.05
C TRP A 791 -23.79 -1.19 2.16
N MET A 792 -24.74 -1.72 2.90
CA MET A 792 -25.36 -1.12 4.08
C MET A 792 -25.90 0.31 3.81
N GLU A 793 -25.46 1.28 4.59
CA GLU A 793 -25.93 2.67 4.57
C GLU A 793 -25.55 3.43 3.28
N GLN A 794 -24.46 3.03 2.61
CA GLN A 794 -24.06 3.55 1.31
C GLN A 794 -24.48 2.65 0.15
N SER A 795 -25.62 2.04 0.20
CA SER A 795 -26.16 1.19 -0.89
C SER A 795 -26.44 1.97 -2.18
N TYR A 796 -25.52 2.87 -2.55
CA TYR A 796 -25.59 3.65 -3.79
C TYR A 796 -25.21 2.77 -4.98
N VAL A 797 -25.69 3.15 -6.15
CA VAL A 797 -25.24 2.61 -7.44
C VAL A 797 -24.50 3.71 -8.19
N HIS A 798 -23.32 3.42 -8.68
CA HIS A 798 -22.38 4.39 -9.23
C HIS A 798 -21.95 4.05 -10.65
N VAL A 799 -21.62 5.11 -11.41
CA VAL A 799 -20.90 5.03 -12.68
C VAL A 799 -19.76 6.05 -12.68
N TRP A 800 -18.59 5.61 -13.09
CA TRP A 800 -17.45 6.47 -13.43
C TRP A 800 -17.16 6.36 -14.92
N GLN A 801 -16.93 7.49 -15.55
CA GLN A 801 -16.61 7.59 -16.99
C GLN A 801 -15.42 8.51 -17.15
N GLN A 802 -14.51 8.14 -18.02
CA GLN A 802 -13.42 9.03 -18.42
C GLN A 802 -13.99 10.26 -19.08
N GLY A 803 -13.51 11.46 -18.66
CA GLY A 803 -14.04 12.76 -19.06
C GLY A 803 -13.58 13.21 -20.46
#